data_cc4a4cf1c34c8841c48374a0e0194227
#
_entry.id   cc4a4cf1c34c8841c48374a0e0194227
#
_cell.length_a   1.000
_cell.length_b   1.000
_cell.length_c   1.000
_cell.angle_alpha   90.00
_cell.angle_beta   90.00
_cell.angle_gamma   90.00
#
_symmetry.space_group_name_H-M   'P 1'
#
loop_
_entity.id
_entity.type
_entity.pdbx_description
1 polymer ?
#
loop_
_entity_poly.entity_id
_entity_poly.type
_entity_poly.pdbx_seq_one_letter_code
_entity_poly.pdbx_strand_id
1 'polypeptide(L)'
;MNLRALSLCSTLLLAACGSETESVQTVNVADADTSTGAEAPDNDAASDPGPTGSSGIQQGLLTIPNDILSALPEKNATRTALFGDLHVHTTYSFDAFAFGTLATPYDAYRYALGDTIQHPAGFDMTLRVPLDFYAVTDHAMYMGVSRQAADPSTEIARIMNLDYMENLNAPENLIPGGTPQRTRAFLGFLSDAGGLIADGTLSQDLVHDITRDAWKDTVAAAEQYNKPGEFTTFVAYEYTTSTADRGNLHRNVIFRDADKLPAVPFSRVHSRNPEDLWDWMDGLRNEGIESLAIPHNSNGSNGQMFKLVDWAGNPLDDTYSSQRTRNEPLIEITQIKGTSETHPLLSDNDEWADFEIMPYRIATTLYSEPSGSYAREALLNGLSFEDQGMENPFEFGFVGASDTHMAAIGDDESDFYGKTGLRDATPQLTGAVPLSAEVGERRLENTPDQVREFDGGVYNTGSAITWGASGIAGVWAEDNTRESIYNAFRRKETFATTGTRIKVRFFGGYDFTDETLAAPDMLETAYSEGVSMGSDLLPNGDRAPRFIVWATQDALSAPLQRLQIIKGWTVDGEPHEQVFDVACSNGLAVDSQSHRCGDNGAQVNLADCSISTDVGAAELKTVWVDPDFDPAVRAFYYARVLENPTCRWSTWDALKEGYEPRPDFPTTIQERAYTSPIWFRPSTG
;
A
#
# COMPACT_ATOMS: atom_id res chain seq x y z
N MET A 1 -32.55 -29.48 26.65
CA MET A 1 -33.71 -30.16 26.05
C MET A 1 -33.76 -29.72 24.61
N ASN A 2 -33.19 -30.53 23.73
CA ASN A 2 -33.85 -31.20 22.57
C ASN A 2 -34.61 -30.27 21.65
N LEU A 3 -34.42 -30.21 20.37
CA LEU A 3 -33.81 -31.01 19.29
C LEU A 3 -34.42 -30.61 17.94
N ARG A 4 -33.59 -30.67 16.90
CA ARG A 4 -33.80 -31.08 15.49
C ARG A 4 -34.31 -30.00 14.53
N ALA A 5 -33.53 -29.57 13.58
CA ALA A 5 -33.18 -30.16 12.27
C ALA A 5 -34.37 -30.52 11.38
N LEU A 6 -34.47 -29.83 10.22
CA LEU A 6 -35.00 -30.48 9.00
C LEU A 6 -34.41 -29.80 7.76
N SER A 7 -33.65 -30.61 7.04
CA SER A 7 -33.24 -30.45 5.63
C SER A 7 -34.42 -30.80 4.73
N LEU A 8 -34.59 -30.11 3.57
CA LEU A 8 -35.12 -30.74 2.35
C LEU A 8 -34.65 -30.04 1.08
N CYS A 9 -34.02 -30.84 0.32
CA CYS A 9 -33.65 -30.72 -1.09
C CYS A 9 -34.90 -30.82 -1.99
N SER A 10 -34.97 -30.10 -3.12
CA SER A 10 -35.62 -30.62 -4.32
C SER A 10 -35.21 -29.88 -5.58
N THR A 11 -34.83 -30.64 -6.50
CA THR A 11 -34.33 -30.53 -7.86
C THR A 11 -35.36 -30.22 -8.94
N LEU A 12 -34.84 -29.64 -10.05
CA LEU A 12 -35.19 -29.78 -11.50
C LEU A 12 -36.53 -29.24 -12.04
N LEU A 13 -36.46 -28.43 -13.13
CA LEU A 13 -36.65 -28.89 -14.51
C LEU A 13 -36.44 -27.75 -15.53
N LEU A 14 -35.82 -28.13 -16.66
CA LEU A 14 -35.59 -27.36 -17.89
C LEU A 14 -36.93 -27.04 -18.63
N ALA A 15 -36.95 -25.91 -19.35
CA ALA A 15 -37.51 -25.86 -20.72
C ALA A 15 -37.00 -24.62 -21.46
N ALA A 16 -36.48 -24.84 -22.65
CA ALA A 16 -36.00 -23.85 -23.61
C ALA A 16 -37.16 -23.19 -24.35
N CYS A 17 -37.02 -21.90 -24.72
CA CYS A 17 -37.35 -21.38 -26.04
C CYS A 17 -36.80 -19.94 -26.16
N GLY A 18 -36.13 -19.67 -27.31
CA GLY A 18 -35.38 -18.45 -27.57
C GLY A 18 -36.26 -17.26 -27.97
N SER A 19 -35.69 -16.11 -27.77
CA SER A 19 -35.88 -14.91 -28.60
C SER A 19 -34.62 -14.04 -28.42
N GLU A 20 -34.00 -13.72 -29.53
CA GLU A 20 -32.91 -12.77 -29.63
C GLU A 20 -33.38 -11.40 -29.16
N THR A 21 -32.74 -10.90 -28.12
CA THR A 21 -32.71 -9.45 -27.80
C THR A 21 -31.28 -9.10 -27.53
N GLU A 22 -30.75 -8.16 -28.29
CA GLU A 22 -29.44 -7.55 -28.08
C GLU A 22 -29.32 -7.08 -26.62
N SER A 23 -28.53 -7.78 -25.86
CA SER A 23 -28.15 -7.33 -24.50
C SER A 23 -27.05 -6.29 -24.62
N VAL A 24 -27.39 -5.03 -24.35
CA VAL A 24 -26.44 -4.02 -24.00
C VAL A 24 -25.73 -4.52 -22.74
N GLN A 25 -24.46 -4.94 -22.86
CA GLN A 25 -23.63 -5.31 -21.73
C GLN A 25 -23.45 -4.06 -20.84
N THR A 26 -24.08 -4.08 -19.69
CA THR A 26 -23.80 -3.13 -18.62
C THR A 26 -22.38 -3.37 -18.12
N VAL A 27 -21.50 -2.41 -18.37
CA VAL A 27 -20.13 -2.42 -17.91
C VAL A 27 -20.12 -2.04 -16.44
N ASN A 28 -19.83 -3.00 -15.58
CA ASN A 28 -19.51 -2.73 -14.16
C ASN A 28 -18.29 -1.82 -14.09
N VAL A 29 -18.43 -0.64 -13.49
CA VAL A 29 -17.33 0.26 -13.22
C VAL A 29 -16.64 -0.23 -11.95
N ALA A 30 -15.66 -1.11 -12.13
CA ALA A 30 -14.72 -1.46 -11.08
C ALA A 30 -13.47 -0.55 -11.18
N ASP A 31 -12.74 -0.38 -10.09
CA ASP A 31 -11.41 0.26 -10.10
C ASP A 31 -10.51 -0.50 -11.05
N ALA A 32 -10.01 0.16 -12.06
CA ALA A 32 -9.25 -0.53 -13.06
C ALA A 32 -7.80 -0.09 -13.05
N ASP A 33 -7.04 -0.98 -12.60
CA ASP A 33 -5.74 -1.23 -13.18
C ASP A 33 -5.96 -2.14 -14.39
N THR A 34 -6.55 -1.59 -15.44
CA THR A 34 -7.04 -2.39 -16.54
C THR A 34 -5.98 -2.62 -17.58
N SER A 35 -5.34 -3.72 -17.49
CA SER A 35 -4.95 -4.42 -18.70
C SER A 35 -6.10 -5.31 -19.14
N THR A 36 -7.09 -4.81 -19.83
CA THR A 36 -7.88 -5.65 -20.69
C THR A 36 -7.01 -6.00 -21.89
N GLY A 37 -6.15 -7.01 -21.72
CA GLY A 37 -5.64 -7.71 -22.88
C GLY A 37 -6.86 -8.22 -23.65
N ALA A 38 -7.07 -7.73 -24.86
CA ALA A 38 -7.88 -8.45 -25.81
C ALA A 38 -7.29 -9.86 -25.88
N GLU A 39 -8.10 -10.87 -25.60
CA GLU A 39 -7.74 -12.24 -25.94
C GLU A 39 -7.43 -12.26 -27.44
N ALA A 40 -6.15 -12.45 -27.76
CA ALA A 40 -5.80 -12.97 -29.06
C ALA A 40 -6.37 -14.40 -29.12
N PRO A 41 -6.94 -14.83 -30.25
CA PRO A 41 -7.49 -16.18 -30.37
C PRO A 41 -6.40 -17.20 -30.06
N ASP A 42 -6.76 -18.20 -29.28
CA ASP A 42 -5.96 -19.39 -29.03
C ASP A 42 -5.39 -19.91 -30.36
N ASN A 43 -4.11 -19.77 -30.54
CA ASN A 43 -3.35 -20.56 -31.49
C ASN A 43 -2.44 -21.47 -30.70
N ASP A 44 -2.65 -22.74 -30.97
CA ASP A 44 -2.04 -23.93 -30.48
C ASP A 44 -0.56 -23.82 -30.07
N ALA A 45 -0.25 -24.57 -29.03
CA ALA A 45 1.06 -24.92 -28.52
C ALA A 45 2.13 -25.08 -29.62
N ALA A 46 2.97 -24.05 -29.77
CA ALA A 46 4.29 -24.19 -30.35
C ALA A 46 5.31 -23.86 -29.28
N SER A 47 6.13 -24.83 -28.95
CA SER A 47 7.31 -24.71 -28.10
C SER A 47 8.14 -23.50 -28.51
N ASP A 48 8.19 -22.49 -27.64
CA ASP A 48 9.03 -21.32 -27.79
C ASP A 48 10.51 -21.73 -27.62
N PRO A 49 11.37 -21.57 -28.64
CA PRO A 49 12.81 -21.67 -28.42
C PRO A 49 13.23 -20.40 -27.69
N GLY A 50 13.69 -20.52 -26.45
CA GLY A 50 14.15 -19.43 -25.61
C GLY A 50 15.00 -18.42 -26.40
N PRO A 51 14.91 -17.13 -26.08
CA PRO A 51 15.61 -16.09 -26.81
C PRO A 51 17.11 -16.18 -26.56
N THR A 52 17.83 -16.76 -27.51
CA THR A 52 19.27 -16.56 -27.64
C THR A 52 19.47 -15.20 -28.32
N GLY A 53 19.84 -14.21 -27.54
CA GLY A 53 20.28 -12.92 -28.05
C GLY A 53 19.73 -11.77 -27.24
N SER A 54 20.43 -11.36 -26.19
CA SER A 54 20.29 -10.04 -25.60
C SER A 54 20.64 -9.00 -26.67
N SER A 55 19.64 -8.51 -27.38
CA SER A 55 19.75 -7.23 -28.06
C SER A 55 19.72 -6.17 -26.97
N GLY A 56 20.92 -5.81 -26.47
CA GLY A 56 21.08 -4.75 -25.50
C GLY A 56 20.45 -3.47 -26.03
N ILE A 57 19.27 -3.14 -25.52
CA ILE A 57 18.75 -1.77 -25.62
C ILE A 57 19.71 -0.96 -24.75
N GLN A 58 20.63 -0.21 -25.39
CA GLN A 58 21.39 0.82 -24.69
C GLN A 58 20.40 1.88 -24.22
N GLN A 59 19.90 1.70 -22.97
CA GLN A 59 19.16 2.74 -22.29
C GLN A 59 20.14 3.90 -22.02
N GLY A 60 19.90 5.05 -22.63
CA GLY A 60 20.67 6.24 -22.31
C GLY A 60 20.56 6.58 -20.82
N LEU A 61 21.60 7.17 -20.26
CA LEU A 61 21.60 7.65 -18.87
C LEU A 61 21.33 9.14 -18.85
N LEU A 62 20.54 9.58 -17.86
CA LEU A 62 20.37 11.00 -17.53
C LEU A 62 21.45 11.36 -16.50
N THR A 63 22.16 12.46 -16.75
CA THR A 63 23.10 13.03 -15.77
C THR A 63 22.62 14.43 -15.41
N ILE A 64 22.42 14.69 -14.14
CA ILE A 64 21.98 15.96 -13.59
C ILE A 64 23.15 16.58 -12.81
N PRO A 65 23.52 17.86 -13.06
CA PRO A 65 24.59 18.52 -12.30
C PRO A 65 24.18 18.71 -10.84
N ASN A 66 25.07 18.36 -9.93
CA ASN A 66 24.87 18.46 -8.49
C ASN A 66 25.47 19.79 -7.99
N ASP A 67 24.71 20.89 -8.04
CA ASP A 67 25.20 22.23 -7.71
C ASP A 67 24.78 22.74 -6.31
N ILE A 68 24.22 21.91 -5.43
CA ILE A 68 23.75 22.34 -4.12
C ILE A 68 24.49 21.57 -3.00
N LEU A 69 25.67 22.03 -2.62
CA LEU A 69 26.30 21.69 -1.33
C LEU A 69 25.74 22.61 -0.23
N SER A 70 24.51 22.39 0.19
CA SER A 70 24.07 22.79 1.52
C SER A 70 24.85 21.95 2.55
N ALA A 71 25.26 22.52 3.68
CA ALA A 71 25.89 21.77 4.75
C ALA A 71 24.95 20.61 5.16
N LEU A 72 25.45 19.37 5.11
CA LEU A 72 24.66 18.22 5.53
C LEU A 72 24.27 18.38 7.02
N PRO A 73 23.08 17.93 7.43
CA PRO A 73 22.65 17.99 8.83
C PRO A 73 23.55 17.14 9.74
N GLU A 74 23.58 17.48 11.01
CA GLU A 74 24.28 16.68 12.02
C GLU A 74 23.56 15.34 12.24
N LYS A 75 24.32 14.22 12.23
CA LYS A 75 23.76 12.88 12.40
C LYS A 75 23.40 12.61 13.87
N ASN A 76 22.15 12.18 14.09
CA ASN A 76 21.66 11.73 15.39
C ASN A 76 21.90 10.22 15.55
N ALA A 77 22.80 9.83 16.45
CA ALA A 77 23.14 8.42 16.68
C ALA A 77 21.95 7.58 17.20
N THR A 78 21.02 8.19 17.94
CA THR A 78 19.79 7.54 18.42
C THR A 78 18.63 7.67 17.44
N ARG A 79 18.88 8.26 16.28
CA ARG A 79 17.98 8.43 15.13
C ARG A 79 16.71 9.23 15.45
N THR A 80 16.11 9.78 14.43
CA THR A 80 14.87 10.57 14.51
C THR A 80 13.78 9.87 13.72
N ALA A 81 12.55 9.86 14.21
CA ALA A 81 11.40 9.39 13.44
C ALA A 81 11.09 10.42 12.37
N LEU A 82 11.08 9.99 11.12
CA LEU A 82 10.65 10.76 9.95
C LEU A 82 9.44 10.08 9.33
N PHE A 83 8.48 10.88 8.86
CA PHE A 83 7.25 10.42 8.26
C PHE A 83 7.14 10.88 6.81
N GLY A 84 6.70 9.98 5.93
CA GLY A 84 6.58 10.29 4.52
C GLY A 84 5.62 9.36 3.78
N ASP A 85 5.44 9.65 2.49
CA ASP A 85 4.66 8.82 1.60
C ASP A 85 5.49 8.41 0.39
N LEU A 86 5.48 7.13 0.07
CA LEU A 86 6.26 6.51 -0.99
C LEU A 86 5.39 5.97 -2.13
N HIS A 87 4.09 6.38 -2.19
CA HIS A 87 3.15 5.87 -3.16
C HIS A 87 2.11 6.95 -3.55
N VAL A 88 2.45 7.74 -4.57
CA VAL A 88 1.70 8.94 -4.95
C VAL A 88 1.62 9.07 -6.46
N HIS A 89 0.38 9.26 -6.97
CA HIS A 89 0.12 9.46 -8.39
C HIS A 89 -0.30 10.89 -8.70
N THR A 90 0.16 11.38 -9.86
CA THR A 90 -0.11 12.72 -10.37
C THR A 90 -0.80 12.65 -11.74
N THR A 91 -0.90 13.79 -12.41
CA THR A 91 -1.44 13.89 -13.78
C THR A 91 -0.69 13.01 -14.79
N TYR A 92 0.48 12.44 -14.44
CA TYR A 92 1.26 11.59 -15.34
C TYR A 92 0.85 10.11 -15.27
N SER A 93 0.11 9.69 -14.24
CA SER A 93 -0.55 8.38 -14.21
C SER A 93 -1.80 8.40 -15.07
N PHE A 94 -1.97 7.39 -15.92
CA PHE A 94 -3.08 7.35 -16.89
C PHE A 94 -4.46 7.36 -16.23
N ASP A 95 -4.60 6.71 -15.09
CA ASP A 95 -5.84 6.57 -14.33
C ASP A 95 -6.12 7.81 -13.46
N ALA A 96 -5.13 8.36 -12.78
CA ALA A 96 -5.26 9.64 -12.09
C ALA A 96 -5.74 10.73 -13.07
N PHE A 97 -5.11 10.81 -14.26
CA PHE A 97 -5.53 11.72 -15.32
C PHE A 97 -6.97 11.43 -15.80
N ALA A 98 -7.32 10.16 -16.00
CA ALA A 98 -8.65 9.77 -16.45
C ALA A 98 -9.75 10.22 -15.48
N PHE A 99 -9.47 10.28 -14.18
CA PHE A 99 -10.39 10.75 -13.15
C PHE A 99 -10.20 12.21 -12.73
N GLY A 100 -9.52 13.00 -13.55
CA GLY A 100 -9.53 14.46 -13.46
C GLY A 100 -8.36 15.08 -12.74
N THR A 101 -7.37 14.31 -12.30
CA THR A 101 -6.21 14.84 -11.60
C THR A 101 -5.35 15.68 -12.53
N LEU A 102 -5.21 16.96 -12.20
CA LEU A 102 -4.38 17.94 -12.90
C LEU A 102 -3.10 18.26 -12.14
N ALA A 103 -3.05 17.92 -10.85
CA ALA A 103 -1.88 18.13 -10.02
C ALA A 103 -0.65 17.44 -10.61
N THR A 104 0.44 18.18 -10.70
CA THR A 104 1.73 17.74 -11.24
C THR A 104 2.62 17.20 -10.14
N PRO A 105 3.77 16.56 -10.44
CA PRO A 105 4.77 16.23 -9.43
C PRO A 105 5.21 17.42 -8.55
N TYR A 106 5.26 18.63 -9.10
CA TYR A 106 5.56 19.85 -8.34
C TYR A 106 4.46 20.17 -7.33
N ASP A 107 3.20 19.99 -7.70
CA ASP A 107 2.05 20.20 -6.80
C ASP A 107 2.06 19.16 -5.67
N ALA A 108 2.41 17.90 -5.96
CA ALA A 108 2.54 16.84 -4.98
C ALA A 108 3.60 17.16 -3.90
N TYR A 109 4.77 17.63 -4.31
CA TYR A 109 5.81 18.04 -3.35
C TYR A 109 5.44 19.30 -2.56
N ARG A 110 4.74 20.26 -3.17
CA ARG A 110 4.22 21.44 -2.44
C ARG A 110 3.20 21.02 -1.39
N TYR A 111 2.29 20.12 -1.75
CA TYR A 111 1.31 19.57 -0.80
C TYR A 111 1.99 18.88 0.38
N ALA A 112 2.98 18.03 0.13
CA ALA A 112 3.76 17.35 1.17
C ALA A 112 4.45 18.33 2.14
N LEU A 113 4.82 19.51 1.66
CA LEU A 113 5.40 20.61 2.45
C LEU A 113 4.34 21.42 3.22
N GLY A 114 3.04 21.13 3.05
CA GLY A 114 1.93 21.79 3.73
C GLY A 114 1.21 22.87 2.93
N ASP A 115 1.56 23.07 1.64
CA ASP A 115 0.80 23.97 0.77
C ASP A 115 -0.57 23.36 0.45
N THR A 116 -1.57 24.22 0.27
CA THR A 116 -2.88 23.83 -0.23
C THR A 116 -2.82 23.58 -1.73
N ILE A 117 -3.41 22.47 -2.19
CA ILE A 117 -3.68 22.19 -3.60
C ILE A 117 -5.17 21.92 -3.81
N GLN A 118 -5.60 21.96 -5.08
CA GLN A 118 -7.01 21.78 -5.43
C GLN A 118 -7.32 20.33 -5.78
N HIS A 119 -8.36 19.78 -5.14
CA HIS A 119 -9.00 18.56 -5.61
C HIS A 119 -9.61 18.76 -7.00
N PRO A 120 -9.68 17.75 -7.88
CA PRO A 120 -10.32 17.89 -9.20
C PRO A 120 -11.78 18.37 -9.13
N ALA A 121 -12.48 18.13 -8.04
CA ALA A 121 -13.84 18.64 -7.81
C ALA A 121 -13.90 20.10 -7.30
N GLY A 122 -12.75 20.76 -7.10
CA GLY A 122 -12.64 22.19 -6.84
C GLY A 122 -12.62 22.60 -5.37
N PHE A 123 -12.50 21.67 -4.41
CA PHE A 123 -12.25 21.99 -3.00
C PHE A 123 -10.76 21.94 -2.65
N ASP A 124 -10.39 22.57 -1.55
CA ASP A 124 -9.02 22.64 -1.07
C ASP A 124 -8.62 21.35 -0.36
N MET A 125 -7.36 20.90 -0.57
CA MET A 125 -6.71 19.83 0.18
C MET A 125 -5.45 20.37 0.84
N THR A 126 -5.26 20.12 2.14
CA THR A 126 -4.12 20.62 2.92
C THR A 126 -3.78 19.64 4.03
N LEU A 127 -2.50 19.27 4.17
CA LEU A 127 -2.05 18.45 5.29
C LEU A 127 -2.10 19.22 6.62
N ARG A 128 -2.54 18.55 7.69
CA ARG A 128 -2.47 19.12 9.05
C ARG A 128 -1.03 19.30 9.53
N VAL A 129 -0.16 18.36 9.14
CA VAL A 129 1.28 18.38 9.48
C VAL A 129 2.06 18.03 8.22
N PRO A 130 3.04 18.84 7.78
CA PRO A 130 3.91 18.50 6.66
C PRO A 130 4.61 17.15 6.84
N LEU A 131 4.98 16.53 5.72
CA LEU A 131 5.78 15.31 5.70
C LEU A 131 7.27 15.64 5.72
N ASP A 132 8.08 14.67 6.19
CA ASP A 132 9.54 14.80 6.21
C ASP A 132 10.18 14.32 4.90
N PHE A 133 9.54 13.38 4.21
CA PHE A 133 9.98 12.87 2.91
C PHE A 133 8.80 12.46 2.03
N TYR A 134 9.04 12.42 0.70
CA TYR A 134 7.98 12.11 -0.27
C TYR A 134 8.55 11.53 -1.56
N ALA A 135 7.77 10.67 -2.22
CA ALA A 135 8.10 10.15 -3.54
C ALA A 135 6.87 10.13 -4.45
N VAL A 136 6.95 10.80 -5.59
CA VAL A 136 5.98 10.63 -6.67
C VAL A 136 6.30 9.33 -7.40
N THR A 137 5.31 8.46 -7.54
CA THR A 137 5.44 7.11 -8.09
C THR A 137 4.45 6.84 -9.21
N ASP A 138 4.31 7.79 -10.14
CA ASP A 138 3.43 7.63 -11.29
C ASP A 138 3.69 6.30 -12.02
N HIS A 139 2.62 5.68 -12.55
CA HIS A 139 2.71 4.47 -13.35
C HIS A 139 3.69 4.63 -14.52
N ALA A 140 4.73 3.80 -14.57
CA ALA A 140 5.76 3.87 -15.61
C ALA A 140 5.21 3.56 -17.02
N MET A 141 4.18 2.70 -17.09
CA MET A 141 3.56 2.40 -18.38
C MET A 141 2.76 3.60 -18.89
N TYR A 142 3.09 4.06 -20.08
CA TYR A 142 2.43 5.22 -20.71
C TYR A 142 2.44 6.50 -19.84
N MET A 143 3.48 6.70 -19.03
CA MET A 143 3.65 7.88 -18.19
C MET A 143 3.52 9.16 -19.02
N GLY A 144 2.56 10.03 -18.68
CA GLY A 144 2.26 11.28 -19.38
C GLY A 144 1.52 11.14 -20.72
N VAL A 145 1.39 9.93 -21.27
CA VAL A 145 0.81 9.70 -22.61
C VAL A 145 -0.67 10.06 -22.64
N SER A 146 -1.44 9.69 -21.61
CA SER A 146 -2.87 10.00 -21.51
C SER A 146 -3.13 11.51 -21.52
N ARG A 147 -2.29 12.28 -20.82
CA ARG A 147 -2.35 13.74 -20.80
C ARG A 147 -2.10 14.34 -22.17
N GLN A 148 -1.09 13.85 -22.88
CA GLN A 148 -0.79 14.28 -24.25
C GLN A 148 -1.90 13.88 -25.24
N ALA A 149 -2.47 12.68 -25.09
CA ALA A 149 -3.54 12.19 -25.96
C ALA A 149 -4.85 12.97 -25.80
N ALA A 150 -5.04 13.65 -24.66
CA ALA A 150 -6.22 14.47 -24.39
C ALA A 150 -6.11 15.91 -24.94
N ASP A 151 -4.92 16.36 -25.32
CA ASP A 151 -4.71 17.69 -25.91
C ASP A 151 -4.74 17.63 -27.43
N PRO A 152 -5.79 18.17 -28.09
CA PRO A 152 -5.96 18.07 -29.54
C PRO A 152 -4.86 18.80 -30.34
N SER A 153 -4.04 19.63 -29.69
CA SER A 153 -2.92 20.32 -30.34
C SER A 153 -1.70 19.39 -30.55
N THR A 154 -1.62 18.27 -29.84
CA THR A 154 -0.47 17.37 -29.88
C THR A 154 -0.49 16.44 -31.10
N GLU A 155 0.65 15.88 -31.42
CA GLU A 155 0.80 14.89 -32.49
C GLU A 155 0.11 13.58 -32.12
N ILE A 156 0.30 13.10 -30.89
CA ILE A 156 -0.25 11.82 -30.45
C ILE A 156 -1.79 11.85 -30.39
N ALA A 157 -2.39 12.95 -29.95
CA ALA A 157 -3.85 13.10 -29.95
C ALA A 157 -4.44 12.94 -31.35
N ARG A 158 -3.78 13.54 -32.36
CA ARG A 158 -4.20 13.44 -33.77
C ARG A 158 -4.01 12.04 -34.35
N ILE A 159 -2.96 11.33 -33.96
CA ILE A 159 -2.69 9.95 -34.39
C ILE A 159 -3.70 8.99 -33.75
N MET A 160 -3.85 9.04 -32.41
CA MET A 160 -4.75 8.15 -31.69
C MET A 160 -6.21 8.43 -32.01
N ASN A 161 -6.60 9.67 -32.21
CA ASN A 161 -7.94 10.14 -32.60
C ASN A 161 -9.06 9.50 -31.74
N LEU A 162 -8.84 9.47 -30.39
CA LEU A 162 -9.77 8.89 -29.42
C LEU A 162 -10.74 9.97 -28.93
N ASP A 163 -11.99 9.89 -29.38
CA ASP A 163 -13.05 10.87 -29.09
C ASP A 163 -13.29 11.07 -27.60
N TYR A 164 -13.11 10.01 -26.79
CA TYR A 164 -13.28 10.04 -25.33
C TYR A 164 -12.11 10.68 -24.59
N MET A 165 -10.97 10.90 -25.25
CA MET A 165 -9.81 11.58 -24.66
C MET A 165 -9.83 13.10 -24.92
N GLU A 166 -10.46 13.53 -26.02
CA GLU A 166 -10.43 14.93 -26.43
C GLU A 166 -10.96 15.87 -25.35
N ASN A 167 -10.12 16.80 -24.89
CA ASN A 167 -10.46 17.76 -23.81
C ASN A 167 -10.99 17.12 -22.52
N LEU A 168 -10.58 15.88 -22.20
CA LEU A 168 -11.11 15.11 -21.08
C LEU A 168 -11.10 15.88 -19.75
N ASN A 169 -10.06 16.67 -19.50
CA ASN A 169 -9.88 17.48 -18.29
C ASN A 169 -10.07 19.00 -18.53
N ALA A 170 -10.82 19.38 -19.58
CA ALA A 170 -11.29 20.76 -19.70
C ALA A 170 -12.20 21.12 -18.52
N PRO A 171 -12.23 22.40 -18.06
CA PRO A 171 -12.96 22.81 -16.85
C PRO A 171 -14.43 22.36 -16.82
N GLU A 172 -15.12 22.39 -17.94
CA GLU A 172 -16.51 21.97 -18.08
C GLU A 172 -16.73 20.47 -17.91
N ASN A 173 -15.67 19.66 -17.99
CA ASN A 173 -15.70 18.20 -17.84
C ASN A 173 -15.29 17.73 -16.44
N LEU A 174 -14.87 18.64 -15.54
CA LEU A 174 -14.49 18.30 -14.16
C LEU A 174 -15.73 18.21 -13.27
N ILE A 175 -16.54 17.18 -13.49
CA ILE A 175 -17.81 16.96 -12.78
C ILE A 175 -17.67 15.76 -11.84
N PRO A 176 -18.02 15.90 -10.54
CA PRO A 176 -18.03 14.78 -9.59
C PRO A 176 -18.84 13.57 -10.10
N GLY A 177 -18.34 12.37 -9.86
CA GLY A 177 -18.90 11.11 -10.37
C GLY A 177 -18.50 10.77 -11.77
N GLY A 178 -17.82 11.70 -12.45
CA GLY A 178 -17.31 11.50 -13.81
C GLY A 178 -18.40 11.41 -14.88
N THR A 179 -17.97 11.32 -16.11
CA THR A 179 -18.81 11.11 -17.29
C THR A 179 -18.57 9.71 -17.85
N PRO A 180 -19.48 9.18 -18.70
CA PRO A 180 -19.21 7.93 -19.44
C PRO A 180 -17.90 7.97 -20.22
N GLN A 181 -17.49 9.16 -20.67
CA GLN A 181 -16.21 9.42 -21.34
C GLN A 181 -15.02 9.07 -20.42
N ARG A 182 -15.03 9.45 -19.13
CA ARG A 182 -13.97 9.14 -18.17
C ARG A 182 -13.85 7.64 -17.91
N THR A 183 -14.99 6.99 -17.71
CA THR A 183 -15.03 5.54 -17.57
C THR A 183 -14.42 4.85 -18.79
N ARG A 184 -14.75 5.31 -20.00
CA ARG A 184 -14.17 4.78 -21.23
C ARG A 184 -12.66 5.09 -21.34
N ALA A 185 -12.22 6.29 -20.96
CA ALA A 185 -10.80 6.65 -20.92
C ALA A 185 -10.02 5.71 -20.00
N PHE A 186 -10.53 5.46 -18.82
CA PHE A 186 -9.93 4.57 -17.85
C PHE A 186 -9.88 3.11 -18.32
N LEU A 187 -10.99 2.56 -18.82
CA LEU A 187 -11.09 1.15 -19.23
C LEU A 187 -10.44 0.85 -20.58
N GLY A 188 -10.45 1.82 -21.51
CA GLY A 188 -10.07 1.62 -22.90
C GLY A 188 -8.70 2.12 -23.29
N PHE A 189 -8.20 3.18 -22.63
CA PHE A 189 -6.99 3.88 -23.09
C PHE A 189 -5.77 2.96 -23.28
N LEU A 190 -5.48 2.10 -22.30
CA LEU A 190 -4.30 1.21 -22.38
C LEU A 190 -4.44 0.18 -23.51
N SER A 191 -5.64 -0.36 -23.71
CA SER A 191 -5.92 -1.32 -24.76
C SER A 191 -5.85 -0.67 -26.13
N ASP A 192 -6.46 0.51 -26.28
CA ASP A 192 -6.47 1.25 -27.55
C ASP A 192 -5.05 1.72 -27.93
N ALA A 193 -4.28 2.25 -26.97
CA ALA A 193 -2.89 2.61 -27.20
C ALA A 193 -2.04 1.40 -27.62
N GLY A 194 -2.18 0.26 -26.90
CA GLY A 194 -1.49 -0.98 -27.21
C GLY A 194 -1.87 -1.52 -28.62
N GLY A 195 -3.15 -1.48 -28.97
CA GLY A 195 -3.65 -1.88 -30.29
C GLY A 195 -3.07 -1.02 -31.42
N LEU A 196 -3.06 0.31 -31.24
CA LEU A 196 -2.50 1.25 -32.22
C LEU A 196 -0.98 1.10 -32.39
N ILE A 197 -0.27 0.71 -31.34
CA ILE A 197 1.15 0.37 -31.43
C ILE A 197 1.34 -0.93 -32.19
N ALA A 198 0.55 -1.95 -31.87
CA ALA A 198 0.66 -3.28 -32.46
C ALA A 198 0.36 -3.28 -33.98
N ASP A 199 -0.57 -2.44 -34.44
CA ASP A 199 -0.90 -2.31 -35.86
C ASP A 199 0.00 -1.29 -36.61
N GLY A 200 0.91 -0.60 -35.91
CA GLY A 200 1.86 0.37 -36.45
C GLY A 200 1.28 1.76 -36.73
N THR A 201 0.04 2.04 -36.30
CA THR A 201 -0.59 3.38 -36.41
C THR A 201 0.09 4.38 -35.46
N LEU A 202 0.38 3.95 -34.22
CA LEU A 202 1.10 4.72 -33.22
C LEU A 202 2.54 4.25 -33.14
N SER A 203 3.50 5.16 -33.32
CA SER A 203 4.92 4.85 -33.17
C SER A 203 5.27 4.59 -31.69
N GLN A 204 5.92 3.47 -31.42
CA GLN A 204 6.47 3.18 -30.10
C GLN A 204 7.53 4.22 -29.68
N ASP A 205 8.33 4.74 -30.62
CA ASP A 205 9.32 5.79 -30.33
C ASP A 205 8.64 7.07 -29.83
N LEU A 206 7.50 7.48 -30.43
CA LEU A 206 6.75 8.64 -29.94
C LEU A 206 6.26 8.45 -28.51
N VAL A 207 5.74 7.27 -28.19
CA VAL A 207 5.31 6.92 -26.82
C VAL A 207 6.51 6.95 -25.85
N HIS A 208 7.65 6.41 -26.27
CA HIS A 208 8.88 6.44 -25.46
C HIS A 208 9.40 7.85 -25.25
N ASP A 209 9.32 8.74 -26.26
CA ASP A 209 9.75 10.14 -26.13
C ASP A 209 8.86 10.89 -25.11
N ILE A 210 7.54 10.71 -25.19
CA ILE A 210 6.60 11.30 -24.21
C ILE A 210 6.87 10.78 -22.79
N THR A 211 7.05 9.47 -22.65
CA THR A 211 7.37 8.85 -21.34
C THR A 211 8.68 9.39 -20.79
N ARG A 212 9.71 9.53 -21.64
CA ARG A 212 11.00 10.11 -21.26
C ARG A 212 10.89 11.56 -20.79
N ASP A 213 10.06 12.35 -21.46
CA ASP A 213 9.88 13.77 -21.10
C ASP A 213 9.10 13.90 -19.79
N ALA A 214 8.05 13.11 -19.57
CA ALA A 214 7.33 13.05 -18.29
C ALA A 214 8.23 12.55 -17.14
N TRP A 215 9.06 11.54 -17.40
CA TRP A 215 10.04 11.05 -16.44
C TRP A 215 11.07 12.11 -16.05
N LYS A 216 11.62 12.83 -17.04
CA LYS A 216 12.54 13.94 -16.77
C LYS A 216 11.90 15.05 -15.93
N ASP A 217 10.63 15.34 -16.16
CA ASP A 217 9.90 16.35 -15.40
C ASP A 217 9.65 15.89 -13.95
N THR A 218 9.31 14.62 -13.75
CA THR A 218 9.21 14.01 -12.40
C THR A 218 10.55 14.07 -11.65
N VAL A 219 11.65 13.73 -12.32
CA VAL A 219 13.02 13.85 -11.76
C VAL A 219 13.34 15.30 -11.41
N ALA A 220 13.04 16.24 -12.30
CA ALA A 220 13.29 17.66 -12.07
C ALA A 220 12.48 18.22 -10.91
N ALA A 221 11.23 17.77 -10.74
CA ALA A 221 10.40 18.13 -9.61
C ALA A 221 10.99 17.59 -8.29
N ALA A 222 11.40 16.31 -8.26
CA ALA A 222 12.04 15.72 -7.10
C ALA A 222 13.33 16.49 -6.70
N GLU A 223 14.18 16.82 -7.65
CA GLU A 223 15.42 17.59 -7.41
C GLU A 223 15.14 19.02 -6.90
N GLN A 224 14.13 19.68 -7.47
CA GLN A 224 13.77 21.05 -7.08
C GLN A 224 13.35 21.15 -5.62
N TYR A 225 12.65 20.13 -5.09
CA TYR A 225 12.12 20.16 -3.72
C TYR A 225 12.99 19.43 -2.72
N ASN A 226 14.04 18.73 -3.14
CA ASN A 226 14.95 18.06 -2.22
C ASN A 226 15.79 19.08 -1.42
N LYS A 227 15.58 19.15 -0.12
CA LYS A 227 16.26 20.05 0.83
C LYS A 227 16.82 19.23 1.99
N PRO A 228 18.04 18.69 1.86
CA PRO A 228 18.66 17.88 2.91
C PRO A 228 18.60 18.55 4.28
N GLY A 229 18.11 17.82 5.29
CA GLY A 229 17.89 18.32 6.64
C GLY A 229 16.51 18.93 6.92
N GLU A 230 15.73 19.24 5.88
CA GLU A 230 14.38 19.82 5.99
C GLU A 230 13.32 18.91 5.40
N PHE A 231 13.47 18.56 4.12
CA PHE A 231 12.53 17.74 3.37
C PHE A 231 13.26 16.91 2.32
N THR A 232 13.11 15.61 2.38
CA THR A 232 13.74 14.68 1.42
C THR A 232 12.73 14.20 0.37
N THR A 233 13.09 14.33 -0.90
CA THR A 233 12.35 13.74 -2.00
C THR A 233 13.12 12.59 -2.61
N PHE A 234 12.42 11.53 -3.03
CA PHE A 234 13.01 10.45 -3.81
C PHE A 234 12.57 10.51 -5.26
N VAL A 235 13.49 10.17 -6.16
CA VAL A 235 13.11 9.86 -7.54
C VAL A 235 12.57 8.44 -7.55
N ALA A 236 11.34 8.27 -8.05
CA ALA A 236 10.62 7.01 -7.99
C ALA A 236 9.59 6.87 -9.12
N TYR A 237 9.11 5.66 -9.30
CA TYR A 237 8.00 5.33 -10.20
C TYR A 237 7.33 4.03 -9.79
N GLU A 238 6.13 3.77 -10.29
CA GLU A 238 5.48 2.48 -10.08
C GLU A 238 5.64 1.56 -11.29
N TYR A 239 6.17 0.37 -11.04
CA TYR A 239 6.10 -0.77 -11.95
C TYR A 239 4.77 -1.49 -11.75
N THR A 240 3.85 -1.27 -12.67
CA THR A 240 2.46 -1.71 -12.62
C THR A 240 2.27 -2.95 -13.48
N THR A 241 2.04 -4.11 -12.87
CA THR A 241 1.80 -5.37 -13.58
C THR A 241 0.81 -6.26 -12.83
N SER A 242 0.19 -7.19 -13.53
CA SER A 242 -0.76 -8.15 -12.97
C SER A 242 -0.71 -9.47 -13.73
N THR A 243 -1.12 -10.55 -13.08
CA THR A 243 -1.30 -11.86 -13.70
C THR A 243 -2.51 -11.87 -14.64
N ALA A 244 -2.68 -12.94 -15.43
CA ALA A 244 -3.82 -13.09 -16.35
C ALA A 244 -5.17 -13.10 -15.62
N ASP A 245 -5.20 -13.63 -14.40
CA ASP A 245 -6.38 -13.63 -13.51
C ASP A 245 -6.55 -12.33 -12.70
N ARG A 246 -5.80 -11.27 -13.06
CA ARG A 246 -5.82 -9.93 -12.43
C ARG A 246 -5.31 -9.88 -10.99
N GLY A 247 -4.45 -10.81 -10.59
CA GLY A 247 -3.71 -10.72 -9.33
C GLY A 247 -2.69 -9.58 -9.40
N ASN A 248 -2.77 -8.66 -8.44
CA ASN A 248 -1.88 -7.49 -8.37
C ASN A 248 -0.43 -7.87 -8.09
N LEU A 249 0.51 -7.32 -8.87
CA LEU A 249 1.94 -7.51 -8.71
C LEU A 249 2.71 -6.17 -8.86
N HIS A 250 2.11 -5.07 -8.40
CA HIS A 250 2.70 -3.73 -8.48
C HIS A 250 3.85 -3.54 -7.49
N ARG A 251 4.83 -2.67 -7.83
CA ARG A 251 5.96 -2.28 -7.00
C ARG A 251 6.34 -0.82 -7.23
N ASN A 252 6.56 -0.08 -6.16
CA ASN A 252 7.19 1.23 -6.25
C ASN A 252 8.70 1.05 -6.28
N VAL A 253 9.35 1.57 -7.31
CA VAL A 253 10.81 1.55 -7.45
C VAL A 253 11.36 2.89 -6.99
N ILE A 254 12.21 2.86 -5.97
CA ILE A 254 12.80 4.04 -5.34
C ILE A 254 14.31 4.05 -5.62
N PHE A 255 14.82 5.15 -6.20
CA PHE A 255 16.25 5.34 -6.42
C PHE A 255 16.89 6.04 -5.22
N ARG A 256 18.10 5.59 -4.84
CA ARG A 256 18.86 6.22 -3.75
C ARG A 256 19.31 7.62 -4.11
N ASP A 257 19.84 7.79 -5.32
CA ASP A 257 20.46 9.02 -5.80
C ASP A 257 19.78 9.47 -7.11
N ALA A 258 19.99 10.73 -7.51
CA ALA A 258 19.42 11.28 -8.74
C ALA A 258 20.47 11.72 -9.76
N ASP A 259 21.75 11.60 -9.45
CA ASP A 259 22.85 12.03 -10.31
C ASP A 259 23.03 11.16 -11.57
N LYS A 260 22.58 9.90 -11.48
CA LYS A 260 22.60 8.94 -12.58
C LYS A 260 21.35 8.07 -12.55
N LEU A 261 20.54 8.18 -13.59
CA LEU A 261 19.24 7.50 -13.67
C LEU A 261 19.03 6.88 -15.06
N PRO A 262 18.16 5.86 -15.20
CA PRO A 262 17.74 5.37 -16.51
C PRO A 262 16.97 6.46 -17.27
N ALA A 263 17.11 6.50 -18.58
CA ALA A 263 16.44 7.50 -19.42
C ALA A 263 14.92 7.33 -19.48
N VAL A 264 14.43 6.12 -19.23
CA VAL A 264 13.01 5.76 -19.05
C VAL A 264 12.89 4.70 -17.96
N PRO A 265 11.82 4.71 -17.16
CA PRO A 265 11.58 3.69 -16.16
C PRO A 265 11.24 2.34 -16.80
N PHE A 266 11.62 1.24 -16.16
CA PHE A 266 11.22 -0.10 -16.57
C PHE A 266 9.73 -0.31 -16.24
N SER A 267 8.96 -0.81 -17.18
CA SER A 267 7.52 -0.96 -17.05
C SER A 267 7.03 -2.30 -17.62
N ARG A 268 5.76 -2.63 -17.43
CA ARG A 268 5.14 -3.81 -18.03
C ARG A 268 5.17 -3.84 -19.55
N VAL A 269 5.46 -2.71 -20.21
CA VAL A 269 5.68 -2.67 -21.68
C VAL A 269 6.98 -3.37 -22.04
N HIS A 270 7.97 -3.38 -21.12
CA HIS A 270 9.22 -4.13 -21.27
C HIS A 270 9.04 -5.60 -20.89
N SER A 271 8.46 -5.85 -19.72
CA SER A 271 8.09 -7.19 -19.26
C SER A 271 6.96 -7.13 -18.21
N ARG A 272 6.11 -8.15 -18.19
CA ARG A 272 5.06 -8.34 -17.17
C ARG A 272 5.56 -9.16 -15.97
N ASN A 273 6.70 -9.82 -16.12
CA ASN A 273 7.33 -10.63 -15.07
C ASN A 273 8.09 -9.74 -14.08
N PRO A 274 7.74 -9.73 -12.78
CA PRO A 274 8.48 -8.96 -11.78
C PRO A 274 9.96 -9.39 -11.60
N GLU A 275 10.29 -10.63 -11.93
CA GLU A 275 11.68 -11.12 -11.86
C GLU A 275 12.58 -10.42 -12.89
N ASP A 276 12.03 -10.08 -14.07
CA ASP A 276 12.75 -9.30 -15.08
C ASP A 276 12.99 -7.83 -14.62
N LEU A 277 12.11 -7.30 -13.74
CA LEU A 277 12.37 -6.02 -13.08
C LEU A 277 13.60 -6.15 -12.15
N TRP A 278 13.70 -7.23 -11.38
CA TRP A 278 14.85 -7.44 -10.50
C TRP A 278 16.15 -7.61 -11.29
N ASP A 279 16.11 -8.33 -12.41
CA ASP A 279 17.25 -8.45 -13.34
C ASP A 279 17.70 -7.08 -13.86
N TRP A 280 16.74 -6.25 -14.23
CA TRP A 280 17.03 -4.88 -14.68
C TRP A 280 17.63 -4.03 -13.55
N MET A 281 17.08 -4.10 -12.32
CA MET A 281 17.61 -3.38 -11.16
C MET A 281 19.02 -3.85 -10.79
N ASP A 282 19.31 -5.16 -10.86
CA ASP A 282 20.65 -5.72 -10.64
C ASP A 282 21.62 -5.24 -11.73
N GLY A 283 21.16 -5.14 -12.98
CA GLY A 283 21.92 -4.54 -14.08
C GLY A 283 22.30 -3.08 -13.80
N LEU A 284 21.35 -2.27 -13.33
CA LEU A 284 21.60 -0.88 -12.93
C LEU A 284 22.58 -0.77 -11.76
N ARG A 285 22.46 -1.67 -10.77
CA ARG A 285 23.36 -1.72 -9.61
C ARG A 285 24.81 -2.00 -10.03
N ASN A 286 25.02 -2.85 -11.03
CA ASN A 286 26.35 -3.10 -11.61
C ASN A 286 26.93 -1.84 -12.31
N GLU A 287 26.07 -0.89 -12.70
CA GLU A 287 26.46 0.39 -13.24
C GLU A 287 26.59 1.49 -12.15
N GLY A 288 26.37 1.15 -10.88
CA GLY A 288 26.43 2.06 -9.73
C GLY A 288 25.15 2.82 -9.46
N ILE A 289 24.01 2.40 -10.00
CA ILE A 289 22.68 2.99 -9.76
C ILE A 289 21.95 2.13 -8.75
N GLU A 290 21.81 2.61 -7.52
CA GLU A 290 21.11 1.90 -6.45
C GLU A 290 19.61 2.20 -6.45
N SER A 291 18.82 1.13 -6.34
CA SER A 291 17.37 1.20 -6.18
C SER A 291 16.84 0.05 -5.35
N LEU A 292 15.65 0.20 -4.83
CA LEU A 292 14.84 -0.85 -4.19
C LEU A 292 13.42 -0.81 -4.73
N ALA A 293 12.71 -1.92 -4.62
CA ALA A 293 11.30 -2.02 -4.97
C ALA A 293 10.46 -2.34 -3.73
N ILE A 294 9.26 -1.76 -3.66
CA ILE A 294 8.31 -1.95 -2.55
C ILE A 294 7.02 -2.53 -3.14
N PRO A 295 6.79 -3.86 -3.03
CA PRO A 295 5.52 -4.46 -3.38
C PRO A 295 4.38 -3.85 -2.57
N HIS A 296 3.21 -3.70 -3.21
CA HIS A 296 2.05 -3.14 -2.54
C HIS A 296 0.75 -3.76 -3.05
N ASN A 297 -0.37 -3.51 -2.33
CA ASN A 297 -1.67 -4.13 -2.57
C ASN A 297 -1.59 -5.65 -2.70
N SER A 298 -0.80 -6.28 -1.87
CA SER A 298 -0.70 -7.74 -1.88
C SER A 298 -2.03 -8.39 -1.52
N ASN A 299 -2.88 -7.74 -0.69
CA ASN A 299 -4.25 -8.15 -0.42
C ASN A 299 -5.10 -8.34 -1.69
N GLY A 300 -4.84 -7.56 -2.75
CA GLY A 300 -5.50 -7.67 -4.05
C GLY A 300 -4.78 -8.59 -5.06
N SER A 301 -3.76 -9.33 -4.63
CA SER A 301 -2.92 -10.15 -5.53
C SER A 301 -3.51 -11.50 -5.93
N ASN A 302 -4.60 -11.93 -5.33
CA ASN A 302 -5.19 -13.26 -5.54
C ASN A 302 -4.18 -14.40 -5.29
N GLY A 303 -3.42 -14.29 -4.20
CA GLY A 303 -2.40 -15.27 -3.83
C GLY A 303 -1.08 -15.20 -4.62
N GLN A 304 -0.93 -14.22 -5.52
CA GLN A 304 0.20 -14.19 -6.44
C GLN A 304 1.44 -13.46 -5.92
N MET A 305 1.27 -12.54 -4.95
CA MET A 305 2.39 -11.74 -4.45
C MET A 305 3.41 -12.57 -3.67
N PHE A 306 2.92 -13.54 -2.89
CA PHE A 306 3.73 -14.42 -2.04
C PHE A 306 3.55 -15.90 -2.38
N LYS A 307 3.24 -16.21 -3.64
CA LYS A 307 3.20 -17.61 -4.10
C LYS A 307 4.55 -18.29 -3.89
N LEU A 308 4.53 -19.60 -3.65
CA LEU A 308 5.73 -20.39 -3.35
C LEU A 308 6.40 -21.00 -4.61
N VAL A 309 6.17 -20.35 -5.75
CA VAL A 309 6.75 -20.71 -7.04
C VAL A 309 7.19 -19.43 -7.77
N ASP A 310 8.18 -19.53 -8.65
CA ASP A 310 8.61 -18.43 -9.52
C ASP A 310 7.55 -18.07 -10.58
N TRP A 311 7.85 -17.10 -11.44
CA TRP A 311 6.93 -16.72 -12.52
C TRP A 311 6.63 -17.87 -13.48
N ALA A 312 7.61 -18.74 -13.74
CA ALA A 312 7.49 -19.89 -14.63
C ALA A 312 6.77 -21.09 -13.99
N GLY A 313 6.48 -21.03 -12.67
CA GLY A 313 5.83 -22.09 -11.90
C GLY A 313 6.80 -23.12 -11.29
N ASN A 314 8.10 -22.84 -11.27
CA ASN A 314 9.07 -23.70 -10.57
C ASN A 314 9.07 -23.38 -9.07
N PRO A 315 9.40 -24.34 -8.18
CA PRO A 315 9.65 -24.07 -6.78
C PRO A 315 10.70 -22.98 -6.59
N LEU A 316 10.52 -22.11 -5.58
CA LEU A 316 11.52 -21.09 -5.23
C LEU A 316 12.83 -21.76 -4.80
N ASP A 317 13.95 -21.11 -5.11
CA ASP A 317 15.30 -21.52 -4.73
C ASP A 317 16.10 -20.37 -4.09
N ASP A 318 17.32 -20.64 -3.65
CA ASP A 318 18.18 -19.65 -3.01
C ASP A 318 18.56 -18.50 -3.95
N THR A 319 18.60 -18.73 -5.26
CA THR A 319 18.90 -17.68 -6.26
C THR A 319 17.75 -16.67 -6.30
N TYR A 320 16.52 -17.19 -6.39
CA TYR A 320 15.30 -16.36 -6.32
C TYR A 320 15.24 -15.59 -5.00
N SER A 321 15.45 -16.29 -3.87
CA SER A 321 15.37 -15.70 -2.53
C SER A 321 16.38 -14.57 -2.34
N SER A 322 17.64 -14.80 -2.68
CA SER A 322 18.71 -13.78 -2.62
C SER A 322 18.43 -12.59 -3.54
N GLN A 323 17.88 -12.81 -4.74
CA GLN A 323 17.55 -11.76 -5.67
C GLN A 323 16.38 -10.93 -5.16
N ARG A 324 15.33 -11.59 -4.67
CA ARG A 324 14.14 -10.92 -4.14
C ARG A 324 14.46 -10.04 -2.92
N THR A 325 15.13 -10.59 -1.92
CA THR A 325 15.47 -9.85 -0.69
C THR A 325 16.41 -8.67 -0.95
N ARG A 326 17.32 -8.81 -1.93
CA ARG A 326 18.17 -7.71 -2.38
C ARG A 326 17.37 -6.57 -3.03
N ASN A 327 16.34 -6.89 -3.82
CA ASN A 327 15.57 -5.91 -4.57
C ASN A 327 14.30 -5.44 -3.84
N GLU A 328 13.65 -6.31 -3.04
CA GLU A 328 12.42 -6.02 -2.28
C GLU A 328 12.67 -6.11 -0.75
N PRO A 329 13.45 -5.21 -0.15
CA PRO A 329 13.72 -5.25 1.29
C PRO A 329 12.54 -4.79 2.14
N LEU A 330 11.53 -4.15 1.55
CA LEU A 330 10.35 -3.59 2.21
C LEU A 330 9.07 -4.06 1.51
N ILE A 331 7.97 -4.03 2.26
CA ILE A 331 6.61 -4.19 1.74
C ILE A 331 5.70 -3.13 2.33
N GLU A 332 4.78 -2.61 1.53
CA GLU A 332 3.69 -1.76 1.95
C GLU A 332 2.55 -2.62 2.49
N ILE A 333 2.26 -2.51 3.80
CA ILE A 333 1.27 -3.35 4.49
C ILE A 333 -0.06 -2.67 4.76
N THR A 334 -0.16 -1.36 4.52
CA THR A 334 -1.38 -0.59 4.72
C THR A 334 -1.39 0.62 3.80
N GLN A 335 -2.53 0.87 3.20
CA GLN A 335 -2.82 2.02 2.34
C GLN A 335 -4.33 2.20 2.20
N ILE A 336 -4.78 3.17 1.41
CA ILE A 336 -6.20 3.49 1.22
C ILE A 336 -7.05 2.28 0.75
N LYS A 337 -6.49 1.34 -0.02
CA LYS A 337 -7.17 0.08 -0.42
C LYS A 337 -7.04 -1.03 0.63
N GLY A 338 -6.89 -0.66 1.90
CA GLY A 338 -6.94 -1.55 3.06
C GLY A 338 -5.60 -2.14 3.47
N THR A 339 -5.69 -3.05 4.43
CA THR A 339 -4.52 -3.74 5.01
C THR A 339 -4.01 -4.87 4.12
N SER A 340 -2.70 -5.05 4.12
CA SER A 340 -2.00 -6.23 3.60
C SER A 340 -1.19 -6.94 4.71
N GLU A 341 -1.39 -6.57 5.98
CA GLU A 341 -0.68 -7.17 7.12
C GLU A 341 -1.13 -8.59 7.37
N THR A 342 -2.43 -8.78 7.69
CA THR A 342 -3.03 -10.11 7.85
C THR A 342 -4.53 -10.07 7.53
N HIS A 343 -5.18 -11.25 7.57
CA HIS A 343 -6.59 -11.44 7.28
C HIS A 343 -7.24 -12.39 8.28
N PRO A 344 -8.52 -12.21 8.70
CA PRO A 344 -9.18 -13.09 9.69
C PRO A 344 -9.22 -14.57 9.32
N LEU A 345 -9.17 -14.91 8.03
CA LEU A 345 -9.10 -16.30 7.57
C LEU A 345 -7.71 -16.93 7.69
N LEU A 346 -6.67 -16.13 7.92
CA LEU A 346 -5.28 -16.58 8.07
C LEU A 346 -4.82 -16.50 9.53
N SER A 347 -5.43 -15.61 10.33
CA SER A 347 -5.08 -15.29 11.71
C SER A 347 -6.34 -15.34 12.58
N ASP A 348 -6.86 -16.55 12.83
CA ASP A 348 -8.12 -16.77 13.53
C ASP A 348 -8.05 -16.51 15.06
N ASN A 349 -6.85 -16.39 15.60
CA ASN A 349 -6.54 -16.05 17.00
C ASN A 349 -6.23 -14.56 17.22
N ASP A 350 -6.34 -13.72 16.19
CA ASP A 350 -6.09 -12.29 16.24
C ASP A 350 -7.41 -11.51 16.07
N GLU A 351 -7.96 -11.02 17.18
CA GLU A 351 -9.19 -10.21 17.18
C GLU A 351 -9.05 -8.86 16.47
N TRP A 352 -7.83 -8.50 16.03
CA TRP A 352 -7.51 -7.27 15.31
C TRP A 352 -7.18 -7.50 13.83
N ALA A 353 -7.39 -8.73 13.33
CA ALA A 353 -7.06 -9.10 11.95
C ALA A 353 -8.05 -8.53 10.91
N ASP A 354 -9.22 -8.06 11.32
CA ASP A 354 -10.29 -7.56 10.45
C ASP A 354 -10.20 -6.06 10.14
N PHE A 355 -9.02 -5.46 10.29
CA PHE A 355 -8.82 -4.05 10.06
C PHE A 355 -8.88 -3.70 8.55
N GLU A 356 -9.84 -2.84 8.17
CA GLU A 356 -9.96 -2.26 6.81
C GLU A 356 -9.71 -3.28 5.68
N ILE A 357 -10.49 -4.35 5.67
CA ILE A 357 -10.39 -5.40 4.65
C ILE A 357 -11.04 -4.94 3.34
N MET A 358 -10.22 -4.75 2.30
CA MET A 358 -10.68 -4.58 0.92
C MET A 358 -10.58 -5.94 0.20
N PRO A 359 -11.70 -6.62 -0.08
CA PRO A 359 -11.68 -8.04 -0.43
C PRO A 359 -11.47 -8.33 -1.91
N TYR A 360 -11.24 -7.32 -2.74
CA TYR A 360 -11.25 -7.45 -4.20
C TYR A 360 -9.84 -7.45 -4.79
N ARG A 361 -9.68 -8.16 -5.94
CA ARG A 361 -8.52 -7.95 -6.81
C ARG A 361 -8.56 -6.52 -7.32
N ILE A 362 -7.39 -5.90 -7.43
CA ILE A 362 -7.30 -4.48 -7.79
C ILE A 362 -8.03 -4.23 -9.10
N ALA A 363 -8.83 -3.17 -9.11
CA ALA A 363 -9.59 -2.73 -10.27
C ALA A 363 -10.65 -3.72 -10.77
N THR A 364 -11.17 -4.57 -9.92
CA THR A 364 -12.24 -5.51 -10.24
C THR A 364 -13.27 -5.60 -9.11
N THR A 365 -14.35 -6.36 -9.34
CA THR A 365 -15.29 -6.82 -8.31
C THR A 365 -15.08 -8.31 -7.96
N LEU A 366 -14.01 -8.92 -8.48
CA LEU A 366 -13.66 -10.31 -8.18
C LEU A 366 -12.97 -10.37 -6.82
N TYR A 367 -13.35 -11.34 -6.00
CA TYR A 367 -12.70 -11.56 -4.71
C TYR A 367 -11.24 -12.00 -4.91
N SER A 368 -10.37 -11.48 -4.04
CA SER A 368 -8.98 -11.91 -3.95
C SER A 368 -8.87 -13.10 -3.00
N GLU A 369 -8.02 -14.07 -3.33
CA GLU A 369 -7.66 -15.18 -2.44
C GLU A 369 -6.76 -14.67 -1.33
N PRO A 370 -7.09 -14.88 -0.04
CA PRO A 370 -6.25 -14.41 1.07
C PRO A 370 -4.88 -15.11 1.14
N SER A 371 -4.84 -16.44 0.97
CA SER A 371 -3.56 -17.18 1.05
C SER A 371 -2.61 -16.77 -0.08
N GLY A 372 -1.36 -16.47 0.27
CA GLY A 372 -0.35 -15.91 -0.62
C GLY A 372 -0.50 -14.41 -0.90
N SER A 373 -1.43 -13.74 -0.18
CA SER A 373 -1.75 -12.32 -0.37
C SER A 373 -1.36 -11.42 0.81
N TYR A 374 -1.03 -11.97 1.98
CA TYR A 374 -0.81 -11.19 3.20
C TYR A 374 0.60 -11.38 3.77
N ALA A 375 1.15 -10.28 4.31
CA ALA A 375 2.54 -10.20 4.73
C ALA A 375 2.87 -11.17 5.88
N ARG A 376 2.00 -11.30 6.90
CA ARG A 376 2.26 -12.19 8.04
C ARG A 376 2.37 -13.65 7.62
N GLU A 377 1.49 -14.13 6.74
CA GLU A 377 1.59 -15.49 6.17
C GLU A 377 2.89 -15.65 5.37
N ALA A 378 3.31 -14.61 4.62
CA ALA A 378 4.57 -14.65 3.89
C ALA A 378 5.78 -14.76 4.82
N LEU A 379 5.81 -14.02 5.95
CA LEU A 379 6.86 -14.15 6.96
C LEU A 379 6.92 -15.59 7.52
N LEU A 380 5.77 -16.19 7.83
CA LEU A 380 5.68 -17.57 8.30
C LEU A 380 6.18 -18.58 7.26
N ASN A 381 5.80 -18.40 6.00
CA ASN A 381 6.31 -19.22 4.90
C ASN A 381 7.83 -19.05 4.74
N GLY A 382 8.36 -17.85 4.97
CA GLY A 382 9.80 -17.59 4.98
C GLY A 382 10.55 -18.42 6.03
N LEU A 383 10.03 -18.53 7.26
CA LEU A 383 10.60 -19.42 8.28
C LEU A 383 10.58 -20.89 7.84
N SER A 384 9.50 -21.33 7.17
CA SER A 384 9.39 -22.70 6.65
C SER A 384 10.43 -22.99 5.55
N PHE A 385 10.84 -22.00 4.74
CA PHE A 385 11.97 -22.14 3.82
C PHE A 385 13.28 -22.33 4.55
N GLU A 386 13.56 -21.54 5.60
CA GLU A 386 14.78 -21.66 6.40
C GLU A 386 14.88 -23.00 7.12
N ASP A 387 13.76 -23.58 7.60
CA ASP A 387 13.75 -24.92 8.20
C ASP A 387 14.08 -26.03 7.20
N GLN A 388 13.81 -25.81 5.92
CA GLN A 388 14.21 -26.69 4.84
C GLN A 388 15.66 -26.47 4.38
N GLY A 389 16.37 -25.53 4.99
CA GLY A 389 17.74 -25.16 4.67
C GLY A 389 17.88 -24.28 3.45
N MET A 390 16.82 -23.58 3.05
CA MET A 390 16.79 -22.61 1.96
C MET A 390 16.85 -21.18 2.51
N GLU A 391 17.23 -20.21 1.67
CA GLU A 391 17.16 -18.79 1.99
C GLU A 391 15.69 -18.32 2.02
N ASN A 392 15.38 -17.43 2.96
CA ASN A 392 14.05 -16.85 3.12
C ASN A 392 13.80 -15.74 2.08
N PRO A 393 12.82 -15.91 1.16
CA PRO A 393 12.50 -14.87 0.16
C PRO A 393 11.64 -13.72 0.71
N PHE A 394 11.20 -13.79 1.96
CA PHE A 394 10.20 -12.89 2.55
C PHE A 394 10.71 -12.14 3.79
N GLU A 395 12.01 -11.85 3.84
CA GLU A 395 12.63 -11.05 4.89
C GLU A 395 12.47 -9.55 4.66
N PHE A 396 11.28 -9.05 4.58
CA PHE A 396 11.02 -7.64 4.37
C PHE A 396 10.68 -6.89 5.66
N GLY A 397 10.96 -5.57 5.66
CA GLY A 397 10.44 -4.62 6.63
C GLY A 397 9.10 -4.04 6.17
N PHE A 398 8.41 -3.33 7.07
CA PHE A 398 7.08 -2.81 6.85
C PHE A 398 7.08 -1.30 6.64
N VAL A 399 6.30 -0.82 5.66
CA VAL A 399 5.95 0.58 5.46
C VAL A 399 4.45 0.72 5.20
N GLY A 400 3.90 1.91 5.47
CA GLY A 400 2.59 2.34 5.00
C GLY A 400 2.76 3.37 3.90
N ALA A 401 1.73 3.58 3.09
CA ALA A 401 1.69 4.62 2.08
C ALA A 401 0.25 4.98 1.71
N SER A 402 0.02 5.94 0.81
CA SER A 402 -1.34 6.34 0.46
C SER A 402 -1.91 5.67 -0.77
N ASP A 403 -1.13 5.53 -1.82
CA ASP A 403 -1.63 5.21 -3.16
C ASP A 403 -2.67 6.22 -3.67
N THR A 404 -2.49 7.48 -3.26
CA THR A 404 -3.38 8.55 -3.72
C THR A 404 -3.25 8.80 -5.21
N HIS A 405 -4.38 9.04 -5.88
CA HIS A 405 -4.40 9.42 -7.30
C HIS A 405 -4.78 10.90 -7.49
N MET A 406 -4.49 11.73 -6.47
CA MET A 406 -4.78 13.15 -6.47
C MET A 406 -3.58 14.01 -6.09
N ALA A 407 -2.38 13.41 -6.03
CA ALA A 407 -1.14 14.03 -5.54
C ALA A 407 -1.19 14.42 -4.04
N ALA A 408 -2.26 14.08 -3.34
CA ALA A 408 -2.55 14.49 -1.96
C ALA A 408 -2.95 13.27 -1.13
N ILE A 409 -2.24 12.99 -0.06
CA ILE A 409 -2.60 11.98 0.93
C ILE A 409 -3.76 12.49 1.80
N GLY A 410 -4.75 11.63 2.07
CA GLY A 410 -5.81 11.89 3.04
C GLY A 410 -5.59 11.03 4.29
N ASP A 411 -4.75 11.51 5.22
CA ASP A 411 -4.33 10.79 6.43
C ASP A 411 -5.22 11.05 7.66
N ASP A 412 -6.34 11.76 7.48
CA ASP A 412 -7.27 12.15 8.53
C ASP A 412 -8.66 11.61 8.25
N GLU A 413 -9.15 10.73 9.10
CA GLU A 413 -10.51 10.20 9.03
C GLU A 413 -11.59 11.29 9.04
N SER A 414 -11.33 12.40 9.70
CA SER A 414 -12.28 13.54 9.75
C SER A 414 -12.27 14.39 8.47
N ASP A 415 -11.28 14.25 7.60
CA ASP A 415 -11.11 15.01 6.35
C ASP A 415 -10.64 14.12 5.20
N PHE A 416 -11.43 13.08 4.92
CA PHE A 416 -11.13 12.09 3.90
C PHE A 416 -11.47 12.61 2.50
N TYR A 417 -10.50 12.64 1.61
CA TYR A 417 -10.64 13.18 0.25
C TYR A 417 -11.04 12.13 -0.79
N GLY A 418 -11.14 10.86 -0.42
CA GLY A 418 -11.20 9.75 -1.38
C GLY A 418 -9.82 9.36 -1.90
N LYS A 419 -9.80 8.59 -2.97
CA LYS A 419 -8.58 8.09 -3.65
C LYS A 419 -8.44 8.61 -5.08
N THR A 420 -9.54 8.65 -5.83
CA THR A 420 -9.52 8.63 -7.29
C THR A 420 -10.21 9.88 -7.89
N GLY A 421 -9.90 11.04 -7.38
CA GLY A 421 -10.34 12.32 -7.94
C GLY A 421 -11.87 12.42 -8.07
N LEU A 422 -12.36 12.69 -9.28
CA LEU A 422 -13.79 12.93 -9.51
C LEU A 422 -14.68 11.70 -9.28
N ARG A 423 -14.12 10.50 -9.23
CA ARG A 423 -14.87 9.25 -9.09
C ARG A 423 -15.47 9.08 -7.70
N ASP A 424 -14.75 9.50 -6.68
CA ASP A 424 -15.11 9.35 -5.26
C ASP A 424 -15.13 10.70 -4.49
N ALA A 425 -15.32 11.77 -5.23
CA ALA A 425 -15.23 13.14 -4.74
C ALA A 425 -16.37 13.57 -3.78
N THR A 426 -17.34 12.72 -3.50
CA THR A 426 -18.45 13.06 -2.60
C THR A 426 -18.88 11.86 -1.77
N PRO A 427 -19.48 12.07 -0.57
CA PRO A 427 -20.02 11.01 0.28
C PRO A 427 -21.03 10.07 -0.40
N GLN A 428 -21.78 10.58 -1.38
CA GLN A 428 -22.68 9.75 -2.20
C GLN A 428 -21.92 8.82 -3.13
N LEU A 429 -20.79 9.28 -3.69
CA LEU A 429 -19.97 8.49 -4.61
C LEU A 429 -19.16 7.44 -3.88
N THR A 430 -18.64 7.73 -2.70
CA THR A 430 -17.97 6.75 -1.84
C THR A 430 -18.95 5.72 -1.27
N GLY A 431 -20.24 6.05 -1.21
CA GLY A 431 -21.28 5.21 -0.63
C GLY A 431 -21.47 5.40 0.88
N ALA A 432 -20.87 6.42 1.49
CA ALA A 432 -21.08 6.75 2.91
C ALA A 432 -22.50 7.22 3.19
N VAL A 433 -23.11 7.93 2.25
CA VAL A 433 -24.50 8.43 2.36
C VAL A 433 -25.35 8.02 1.15
N PRO A 434 -26.70 8.05 1.25
CA PRO A 434 -27.55 7.62 0.15
C PRO A 434 -27.46 8.57 -1.05
N LEU A 435 -27.66 8.01 -2.24
CA LEU A 435 -27.90 8.77 -3.45
C LEU A 435 -29.21 9.59 -3.34
N SER A 436 -29.32 10.68 -4.10
CA SER A 436 -30.62 11.37 -4.21
C SER A 436 -31.68 10.41 -4.72
N ALA A 437 -32.95 10.62 -4.34
CA ALA A 437 -34.05 9.73 -4.72
C ALA A 437 -34.10 9.48 -6.26
N GLU A 438 -33.97 10.57 -7.05
CA GLU A 438 -33.97 10.50 -8.51
C GLU A 438 -32.80 9.66 -9.05
N VAL A 439 -31.58 9.84 -8.52
CA VAL A 439 -30.39 9.07 -8.95
C VAL A 439 -30.49 7.63 -8.48
N GLY A 440 -30.96 7.40 -7.26
CA GLY A 440 -31.14 6.07 -6.69
C GLY A 440 -32.14 5.23 -7.49
N GLU A 441 -33.34 5.78 -7.77
CA GLU A 441 -34.36 5.12 -8.59
C GLU A 441 -33.82 4.76 -9.98
N ARG A 442 -33.18 5.72 -10.65
CA ARG A 442 -32.58 5.50 -11.97
C ARG A 442 -31.49 4.43 -11.95
N ARG A 443 -30.67 4.37 -10.89
CA ARG A 443 -29.63 3.35 -10.77
C ARG A 443 -30.18 1.97 -10.44
N LEU A 444 -31.21 1.87 -9.61
CA LEU A 444 -31.92 0.61 -9.37
C LEU A 444 -32.51 0.03 -10.65
N GLU A 445 -32.98 0.88 -11.56
CA GLU A 445 -33.51 0.44 -12.85
C GLU A 445 -32.41 0.04 -13.85
N ASN A 446 -31.33 0.81 -13.94
CA ASN A 446 -30.34 0.66 -15.02
C ASN A 446 -29.06 -0.10 -14.62
N THR A 447 -28.67 -0.02 -13.34
CA THR A 447 -27.43 -0.63 -12.80
C THR A 447 -27.66 -1.19 -11.39
N PRO A 448 -28.62 -2.14 -11.21
CA PRO A 448 -28.98 -2.64 -9.88
C PRO A 448 -27.82 -3.28 -9.13
N ASP A 449 -26.86 -3.87 -9.84
CA ASP A 449 -25.67 -4.50 -9.24
C ASP A 449 -24.65 -3.50 -8.66
N GLN A 450 -24.80 -2.20 -8.97
CA GLN A 450 -23.92 -1.12 -8.51
C GLN A 450 -24.50 -0.33 -7.33
N VAL A 451 -25.68 -0.71 -6.90
CA VAL A 451 -26.37 -0.03 -5.78
C VAL A 451 -27.00 -1.05 -4.85
N ARG A 452 -27.21 -0.63 -3.63
CA ARG A 452 -27.92 -1.40 -2.61
C ARG A 452 -28.96 -0.54 -1.91
N GLU A 453 -30.18 -1.06 -1.80
CA GLU A 453 -31.21 -0.46 -1.00
C GLU A 453 -31.02 -0.84 0.48
N PHE A 454 -30.98 0.15 1.34
CA PHE A 454 -30.77 -0.05 2.76
C PHE A 454 -31.50 1.06 3.55
N ASP A 455 -32.29 0.69 4.57
CA ASP A 455 -33.03 1.60 5.46
C ASP A 455 -33.75 2.76 4.73
N GLY A 456 -34.34 2.45 3.56
CA GLY A 456 -35.08 3.42 2.74
C GLY A 456 -34.20 4.35 1.90
N GLY A 457 -32.87 4.20 1.92
CA GLY A 457 -31.91 4.87 1.06
C GLY A 457 -31.31 3.92 0.02
N VAL A 458 -30.87 4.47 -1.11
CA VAL A 458 -30.12 3.75 -2.15
C VAL A 458 -28.66 4.18 -2.12
N TYR A 459 -27.75 3.27 -1.88
CA TYR A 459 -26.31 3.53 -1.72
C TYR A 459 -25.49 2.92 -2.85
N ASN A 460 -24.41 3.56 -3.21
CA ASN A 460 -23.39 2.95 -4.04
C ASN A 460 -22.76 1.73 -3.35
N THR A 461 -22.47 0.68 -4.12
CA THR A 461 -21.81 -0.56 -3.67
C THR A 461 -20.43 -0.76 -4.27
N GLY A 462 -19.79 0.28 -4.79
CA GLY A 462 -18.42 0.19 -5.30
C GLY A 462 -17.41 -0.14 -4.21
N SER A 463 -16.15 -0.38 -4.60
CA SER A 463 -15.05 -0.68 -3.67
C SER A 463 -14.73 0.47 -2.71
N ALA A 464 -15.09 1.71 -3.07
CA ALA A 464 -14.71 2.91 -2.30
C ALA A 464 -15.14 2.87 -0.83
N ILE A 465 -16.31 2.28 -0.51
CA ILE A 465 -16.76 2.17 0.89
C ILE A 465 -15.87 1.24 1.73
N THR A 466 -15.12 0.31 1.12
CA THR A 466 -14.17 -0.59 1.78
C THR A 466 -12.77 0.03 1.92
N TRP A 467 -12.57 1.25 1.45
CA TRP A 467 -11.28 1.94 1.57
C TRP A 467 -11.12 2.53 2.97
N GLY A 468 -9.85 2.53 3.45
CA GLY A 468 -9.46 3.17 4.70
C GLY A 468 -8.89 4.57 4.47
N ALA A 469 -8.46 5.23 5.53
CA ALA A 469 -7.57 6.37 5.42
C ALA A 469 -6.20 5.94 4.91
N SER A 470 -5.38 6.90 4.47
CA SER A 470 -4.07 6.63 3.91
C SER A 470 -3.10 6.15 4.97
N GLY A 471 -2.32 5.11 4.64
CA GLY A 471 -1.13 4.75 5.41
C GLY A 471 0.00 5.78 5.26
N ILE A 472 0.94 5.76 6.20
CA ILE A 472 2.17 6.57 6.20
C ILE A 472 3.38 5.69 6.49
N ALA A 473 4.48 5.94 5.77
CA ALA A 473 5.77 5.35 6.08
C ALA A 473 6.44 6.10 7.24
N GLY A 474 6.81 5.39 8.30
CA GLY A 474 7.70 5.87 9.33
C GLY A 474 9.10 5.28 9.16
N VAL A 475 10.13 6.06 9.42
CA VAL A 475 11.53 5.60 9.35
C VAL A 475 12.35 6.18 10.49
N TRP A 476 13.25 5.37 11.06
CA TRP A 476 14.25 5.82 12.01
C TRP A 476 15.57 6.07 11.28
N ALA A 477 15.90 7.33 11.03
CA ALA A 477 17.09 7.74 10.31
C ALA A 477 17.98 8.67 11.14
N GLU A 478 19.28 8.67 10.84
CA GLU A 478 20.26 9.50 11.52
C GLU A 478 20.06 10.98 11.23
N ASP A 479 19.56 11.31 10.05
CA ASP A 479 19.19 12.65 9.61
C ASP A 479 18.17 12.61 8.48
N ASN A 480 17.59 13.75 8.10
CA ASN A 480 16.64 13.85 6.98
C ASN A 480 17.40 14.09 5.67
N THR A 481 18.02 13.04 5.14
CA THR A 481 18.66 13.01 3.81
C THR A 481 18.33 11.75 3.07
N ARG A 482 18.42 11.75 1.73
CA ARG A 482 18.25 10.54 0.90
C ARG A 482 19.13 9.40 1.39
N GLU A 483 20.41 9.68 1.66
CA GLU A 483 21.36 8.67 2.13
C GLU A 483 20.91 8.01 3.43
N SER A 484 20.59 8.80 4.46
CA SER A 484 20.21 8.28 5.78
C SER A 484 18.87 7.52 5.71
N ILE A 485 17.87 8.09 5.04
CA ILE A 485 16.55 7.44 4.91
C ILE A 485 16.65 6.16 4.06
N TYR A 486 17.35 6.20 2.92
CA TYR A 486 17.53 5.01 2.08
C TYR A 486 18.31 3.90 2.80
N ASN A 487 19.35 4.26 3.58
CA ASN A 487 20.06 3.30 4.40
C ASN A 487 19.16 2.70 5.49
N ALA A 488 18.23 3.47 6.06
CA ALA A 488 17.23 2.95 7.00
C ALA A 488 16.24 2.01 6.30
N PHE A 489 15.81 2.28 5.07
CA PHE A 489 15.05 1.34 4.25
C PHE A 489 15.80 0.02 4.05
N ARG A 490 17.09 0.08 3.72
CA ARG A 490 17.94 -1.11 3.56
C ARG A 490 18.12 -1.90 4.85
N ARG A 491 18.22 -1.21 6.00
CA ARG A 491 18.25 -1.86 7.33
C ARG A 491 16.89 -2.33 7.80
N LYS A 492 15.81 -2.01 7.05
CA LYS A 492 14.42 -2.28 7.43
C LYS A 492 14.04 -1.61 8.77
N GLU A 493 14.70 -0.52 9.10
CA GLU A 493 14.41 0.23 10.31
C GLU A 493 13.27 1.21 10.08
N THR A 494 12.15 0.59 9.68
CA THR A 494 10.92 1.23 9.23
C THR A 494 9.72 0.70 10.00
N PHE A 495 8.67 1.51 10.02
CA PHE A 495 7.38 1.13 10.58
C PHE A 495 6.26 1.73 9.72
N ALA A 496 5.13 1.05 9.68
CA ALA A 496 3.92 1.53 9.02
C ALA A 496 2.98 2.15 10.04
N THR A 497 2.27 3.20 9.68
CA THR A 497 1.08 3.65 10.39
C THR A 497 -0.11 3.70 9.44
N THR A 498 -1.31 3.74 9.99
CA THR A 498 -2.56 3.81 9.23
C THR A 498 -3.05 5.25 9.03
N GLY A 499 -2.13 6.23 9.06
CA GLY A 499 -2.39 7.66 8.85
C GLY A 499 -1.88 8.54 9.99
N THR A 500 -1.99 8.07 11.22
CA THR A 500 -1.56 8.82 12.40
C THR A 500 -0.03 8.83 12.56
N ARG A 501 0.49 9.83 13.27
CA ARG A 501 1.95 10.00 13.50
C ARG A 501 2.40 9.29 14.79
N ILE A 502 1.85 8.11 15.08
CA ILE A 502 2.36 7.23 16.14
C ILE A 502 3.84 6.98 15.90
N LYS A 503 4.68 7.21 16.92
CA LYS A 503 6.09 6.82 16.88
C LYS A 503 6.27 5.55 17.68
N VAL A 504 6.86 4.53 17.07
CA VAL A 504 7.10 3.24 17.72
C VAL A 504 8.55 2.83 17.56
N ARG A 505 9.18 2.39 18.66
CA ARG A 505 10.49 1.75 18.68
C ARG A 505 10.35 0.31 19.14
N PHE A 506 11.16 -0.55 18.55
CA PHE A 506 11.18 -1.97 18.87
C PHE A 506 12.62 -2.47 18.84
N PHE A 507 13.10 -2.96 19.97
CA PHE A 507 14.46 -3.50 20.14
C PHE A 507 14.40 -4.89 20.72
N GLY A 508 15.32 -5.77 20.29
CA GLY A 508 15.55 -7.08 20.86
C GLY A 508 16.95 -7.17 21.46
N GLY A 509 17.09 -7.80 22.61
CA GLY A 509 18.37 -8.00 23.29
C GLY A 509 18.25 -9.03 24.39
N TYR A 510 19.24 -9.12 25.30
CA TYR A 510 19.22 -10.13 26.35
C TYR A 510 19.32 -9.51 27.76
N ASP A 511 19.76 -8.28 27.88
CA ASP A 511 20.07 -7.66 29.17
C ASP A 511 19.17 -6.45 29.49
N PHE A 512 18.14 -6.20 28.69
CA PHE A 512 17.16 -5.14 28.95
C PHE A 512 16.33 -5.42 30.19
N THR A 513 16.19 -4.39 31.04
CA THR A 513 15.42 -4.45 32.29
C THR A 513 14.51 -3.23 32.43
N ASP A 514 13.66 -3.21 33.45
CA ASP A 514 12.87 -2.03 33.79
C ASP A 514 13.76 -0.83 34.16
N GLU A 515 14.95 -1.07 34.73
CA GLU A 515 15.96 -0.03 35.01
C GLU A 515 16.51 0.53 33.69
N THR A 516 16.78 -0.33 32.66
CA THR A 516 17.16 0.11 31.33
C THR A 516 16.07 1.01 30.74
N LEU A 517 14.81 0.59 30.85
CA LEU A 517 13.67 1.35 30.31
C LEU A 517 13.46 2.71 31.00
N ALA A 518 13.87 2.85 32.26
CA ALA A 518 13.77 4.08 33.05
C ALA A 518 14.98 4.97 32.92
N ALA A 519 16.10 4.49 32.35
CA ALA A 519 17.34 5.20 32.25
C ALA A 519 17.28 6.35 31.20
N PRO A 520 17.95 7.50 31.45
CA PRO A 520 18.00 8.60 30.48
C PRO A 520 18.69 8.25 29.16
N ASP A 521 19.60 7.29 29.19
CA ASP A 521 20.39 6.77 28.07
C ASP A 521 19.85 5.44 27.52
N MET A 522 18.55 5.21 27.73
CA MET A 522 17.86 3.98 27.27
C MET A 522 18.10 3.71 25.78
N LEU A 523 18.03 4.72 24.92
CA LEU A 523 18.20 4.56 23.47
C LEU A 523 19.62 4.19 23.10
N GLU A 524 20.61 4.85 23.70
CA GLU A 524 22.02 4.53 23.48
C GLU A 524 22.32 3.09 23.90
N THR A 525 21.77 2.67 25.05
CA THR A 525 21.88 1.30 25.55
C THR A 525 21.19 0.32 24.59
N ALA A 526 19.95 0.61 24.15
CA ALA A 526 19.21 -0.26 23.26
C ALA A 526 19.92 -0.47 21.91
N TYR A 527 20.53 0.57 21.34
CA TYR A 527 21.31 0.45 20.11
C TYR A 527 22.68 -0.22 20.29
N SER A 528 23.32 -0.10 21.46
CA SER A 528 24.65 -0.66 21.71
C SER A 528 24.62 -2.12 22.19
N GLU A 529 23.58 -2.51 22.91
CA GLU A 529 23.45 -3.83 23.57
C GLU A 529 22.41 -4.74 22.94
N GLY A 530 21.65 -4.24 21.95
CA GLY A 530 20.61 -4.97 21.26
C GLY A 530 20.59 -4.73 19.76
N VAL A 531 19.49 -5.14 19.13
CA VAL A 531 19.19 -4.93 17.72
C VAL A 531 17.89 -4.16 17.58
N SER A 532 17.80 -3.28 16.58
CA SER A 532 16.56 -2.57 16.24
C SER A 532 15.66 -3.40 15.33
N MET A 533 14.41 -2.99 15.16
CA MET A 533 13.49 -3.56 14.16
C MET A 533 14.17 -3.70 12.81
N GLY A 534 13.78 -4.74 12.05
CA GLY A 534 14.36 -5.08 10.75
C GLY A 534 15.62 -5.94 10.81
N SER A 535 16.15 -6.24 12.00
CA SER A 535 17.45 -6.89 12.21
C SER A 535 17.32 -8.34 12.67
N ASP A 536 18.42 -9.07 12.55
CA ASP A 536 18.57 -10.42 13.13
C ASP A 536 19.02 -10.34 14.60
N LEU A 537 18.39 -11.10 15.45
CA LEU A 537 18.78 -11.33 16.84
C LEU A 537 19.45 -12.70 16.95
N LEU A 538 20.77 -12.69 17.16
CA LEU A 538 21.57 -13.90 17.31
C LEU A 538 21.39 -14.50 18.71
N PRO A 539 21.44 -15.82 18.88
CA PRO A 539 21.23 -16.49 20.16
C PRO A 539 22.35 -16.16 21.18
N ASN A 540 21.98 -16.13 22.43
CA ASN A 540 22.89 -15.98 23.58
C ASN A 540 22.73 -17.15 24.54
N GLY A 541 23.23 -18.34 24.14
CA GLY A 541 22.94 -19.59 24.83
C GLY A 541 21.44 -19.91 24.79
N ASP A 542 20.91 -20.40 25.91
CA ASP A 542 19.46 -20.72 26.03
C ASP A 542 18.66 -19.55 26.63
N ARG A 543 19.22 -18.37 26.69
CA ARG A 543 18.55 -17.18 27.27
C ARG A 543 17.41 -16.73 26.36
N ALA A 544 16.22 -16.53 26.95
CA ALA A 544 15.13 -15.89 26.26
C ALA A 544 15.45 -14.42 25.95
N PRO A 545 15.14 -13.94 24.72
CA PRO A 545 15.31 -12.55 24.37
C PRO A 545 14.35 -11.64 25.17
N ARG A 546 14.77 -10.41 25.34
CA ARG A 546 14.01 -9.33 25.94
C ARG A 546 13.74 -8.27 24.91
N PHE A 547 12.50 -7.87 24.80
CA PHE A 547 12.10 -6.87 23.81
C PHE A 547 11.66 -5.59 24.49
N ILE A 548 12.22 -4.45 24.07
CA ILE A 548 11.70 -3.14 24.39
C ILE A 548 10.72 -2.73 23.31
N VAL A 549 9.47 -2.45 23.70
CA VAL A 549 8.49 -1.74 22.87
C VAL A 549 8.23 -0.39 23.52
N TRP A 550 8.37 0.67 22.75
CA TRP A 550 8.10 2.02 23.19
C TRP A 550 7.36 2.80 22.12
N ALA A 551 6.14 3.26 22.45
CA ALA A 551 5.33 4.07 21.55
C ALA A 551 4.87 5.36 22.21
N THR A 552 4.75 6.41 21.38
CA THR A 552 4.11 7.68 21.74
C THR A 552 2.96 7.96 20.78
N GLN A 553 1.86 8.50 21.33
CA GLN A 553 0.68 8.86 20.55
C GLN A 553 1.00 9.98 19.53
N ASP A 554 0.17 10.06 18.50
CA ASP A 554 0.01 11.28 17.72
C ASP A 554 -0.77 12.31 18.56
N ALA A 555 -0.22 13.51 18.72
CA ALA A 555 -0.88 14.57 19.50
C ALA A 555 -2.19 15.06 18.87
N LEU A 556 -2.43 14.76 17.59
CA LEU A 556 -3.64 15.14 16.83
C LEU A 556 -4.62 13.98 16.67
N SER A 557 -4.36 12.81 17.26
CA SER A 557 -5.18 11.62 17.19
C SER A 557 -5.61 11.14 18.60
N ALA A 558 -6.14 9.92 18.68
CA ALA A 558 -6.59 9.32 19.93
C ALA A 558 -5.41 8.86 20.81
N PRO A 559 -5.59 8.79 22.15
CA PRO A 559 -4.60 8.19 23.03
C PRO A 559 -4.36 6.72 22.73
N LEU A 560 -3.16 6.21 23.03
CA LEU A 560 -2.80 4.81 22.88
C LEU A 560 -3.63 3.92 23.81
N GLN A 561 -4.10 2.78 23.27
CA GLN A 561 -4.85 1.80 24.01
C GLN A 561 -3.93 0.69 24.57
N ARG A 562 -3.09 0.10 23.72
CA ARG A 562 -2.19 -1.01 24.07
C ARG A 562 -1.02 -1.17 23.13
N LEU A 563 -0.01 -1.88 23.61
CA LEU A 563 1.09 -2.41 22.80
C LEU A 563 0.93 -3.92 22.68
N GLN A 564 1.18 -4.44 21.49
CA GLN A 564 1.17 -5.86 21.17
C GLN A 564 2.51 -6.29 20.60
N ILE A 565 2.88 -7.55 20.82
CA ILE A 565 3.92 -8.24 20.05
C ILE A 565 3.26 -9.41 19.34
N ILE A 566 3.48 -9.50 18.05
CA ILE A 566 3.11 -10.64 17.22
C ILE A 566 4.36 -11.50 17.06
N LYS A 567 4.27 -12.77 17.48
CA LYS A 567 5.28 -13.80 17.29
C LYS A 567 4.82 -14.76 16.22
N GLY A 568 5.71 -15.05 15.26
CA GLY A 568 5.57 -16.18 14.34
C GLY A 568 6.73 -17.14 14.51
N TRP A 569 6.48 -18.45 14.44
CA TRP A 569 7.51 -19.48 14.53
C TRP A 569 7.08 -20.74 13.77
N THR A 570 8.00 -21.70 13.64
CA THR A 570 7.71 -23.00 13.01
C THR A 570 8.00 -24.14 13.98
N VAL A 571 7.18 -25.19 13.92
CA VAL A 571 7.41 -26.46 14.64
C VAL A 571 7.26 -27.60 13.63
N ASP A 572 8.33 -28.37 13.43
CA ASP A 572 8.37 -29.44 12.44
C ASP A 572 8.02 -28.98 11.01
N GLY A 573 8.36 -27.73 10.69
CA GLY A 573 8.08 -27.06 9.40
C GLY A 573 6.65 -26.48 9.26
N GLU A 574 5.78 -26.68 10.25
CA GLU A 574 4.44 -26.09 10.28
C GLU A 574 4.46 -24.70 10.93
N PRO A 575 3.82 -23.69 10.33
CA PRO A 575 3.80 -22.34 10.84
C PRO A 575 2.83 -22.15 12.00
N HIS A 576 3.24 -21.35 12.97
CA HIS A 576 2.44 -20.93 14.12
C HIS A 576 2.55 -19.44 14.35
N GLU A 577 1.53 -18.83 14.91
CA GLU A 577 1.54 -17.44 15.33
C GLU A 577 0.81 -17.22 16.65
N GLN A 578 1.20 -16.16 17.36
CA GLN A 578 0.49 -15.69 18.54
C GLN A 578 0.62 -14.17 18.70
N VAL A 579 -0.46 -13.55 19.12
CA VAL A 579 -0.52 -12.14 19.52
C VAL A 579 -0.46 -12.05 21.04
N PHE A 580 0.45 -11.23 21.55
CA PHE A 580 0.59 -10.92 22.97
C PHE A 580 0.33 -9.43 23.19
N ASP A 581 -0.65 -9.08 24.02
CA ASP A 581 -0.66 -7.72 24.60
C ASP A 581 0.48 -7.66 25.62
N VAL A 582 1.30 -6.60 25.52
CA VAL A 582 2.51 -6.47 26.35
C VAL A 582 2.50 -5.23 27.25
N ALA A 583 1.63 -4.26 26.94
CA ALA A 583 1.33 -3.12 27.80
C ALA A 583 -0.10 -2.64 27.57
N CYS A 584 -0.79 -2.31 28.64
CA CYS A 584 -2.16 -1.80 28.64
C CYS A 584 -2.19 -0.35 29.16
N SER A 585 -3.06 0.49 28.59
CA SER A 585 -3.31 1.83 29.12
C SER A 585 -4.10 1.81 30.44
N ASN A 586 -4.25 2.95 31.09
CA ASN A 586 -5.01 3.16 32.32
C ASN A 586 -4.60 2.27 33.51
N GLY A 587 -3.34 1.81 33.53
CA GLY A 587 -2.83 0.94 34.61
C GLY A 587 -3.45 -0.44 34.65
N LEU A 588 -4.12 -0.88 33.56
CA LEU A 588 -4.61 -2.25 33.43
C LEU A 588 -3.43 -3.21 33.31
N ALA A 589 -3.59 -4.41 33.87
CA ALA A 589 -2.61 -5.48 33.73
C ALA A 589 -2.99 -6.38 32.54
N VAL A 590 -1.99 -6.94 31.89
CA VAL A 590 -2.17 -8.02 30.91
C VAL A 590 -2.59 -9.28 31.67
N ASP A 591 -3.67 -9.92 31.25
CA ASP A 591 -4.08 -11.21 31.79
C ASP A 591 -3.08 -12.29 31.40
N SER A 592 -2.55 -13.01 32.39
CA SER A 592 -1.45 -13.96 32.19
C SER A 592 -1.85 -15.26 31.47
N GLN A 593 -3.15 -15.54 31.32
CA GLN A 593 -3.63 -16.73 30.63
C GLN A 593 -4.03 -16.44 29.17
N SER A 594 -4.77 -15.36 28.98
CA SER A 594 -5.20 -14.96 27.65
C SER A 594 -4.17 -14.12 26.90
N HIS A 595 -3.20 -13.54 27.60
CA HIS A 595 -2.25 -12.53 27.09
C HIS A 595 -2.96 -11.32 26.49
N ARG A 596 -4.08 -10.88 27.10
CA ARG A 596 -4.87 -9.75 26.63
C ARG A 596 -5.04 -8.68 27.70
N CYS A 597 -5.07 -7.44 27.25
CA CYS A 597 -5.53 -6.30 28.05
C CYS A 597 -7.06 -6.36 28.22
N GLY A 598 -7.55 -5.96 29.40
CA GLY A 598 -8.96 -5.66 29.57
C GLY A 598 -9.41 -4.46 28.73
N ASP A 599 -10.72 -4.26 28.64
CA ASP A 599 -11.32 -3.05 28.06
C ASP A 599 -10.94 -1.84 28.93
N ASN A 600 -10.36 -0.81 28.32
CA ASN A 600 -9.97 0.42 29.01
C ASN A 600 -11.14 1.42 29.15
N GLY A 601 -12.31 1.12 28.57
CA GLY A 601 -13.52 1.93 28.65
C GLY A 601 -13.54 3.15 27.70
N ALA A 602 -12.65 3.23 26.72
CA ALA A 602 -12.67 4.27 25.70
C ALA A 602 -13.96 4.22 24.87
N GLN A 603 -14.55 5.37 24.61
CA GLN A 603 -15.83 5.48 23.91
C GLN A 603 -15.76 6.55 22.80
N VAL A 604 -16.54 6.31 21.75
CA VAL A 604 -16.81 7.26 20.66
C VAL A 604 -18.28 7.66 20.73
N ASN A 605 -18.57 8.93 20.76
CA ASN A 605 -19.93 9.45 20.62
C ASN A 605 -20.27 9.60 19.14
N LEU A 606 -21.04 8.68 18.58
CA LEU A 606 -21.39 8.69 17.16
C LEU A 606 -22.30 9.87 16.74
N ALA A 607 -22.78 10.70 17.67
CA ALA A 607 -23.57 11.88 17.31
C ALA A 607 -22.71 13.09 16.87
N ASP A 608 -21.45 13.14 17.31
CA ASP A 608 -20.55 14.26 17.02
C ASP A 608 -19.07 13.81 16.86
N CYS A 609 -18.80 12.52 16.86
CA CYS A 609 -17.49 11.92 16.79
C CYS A 609 -16.51 12.35 17.91
N SER A 610 -17.02 12.87 19.03
CA SER A 610 -16.19 13.13 20.20
C SER A 610 -15.72 11.81 20.84
N ILE A 611 -14.49 11.81 21.34
CA ILE A 611 -13.83 10.65 21.94
C ILE A 611 -13.49 10.88 23.41
N SER A 612 -13.32 9.80 24.17
CA SER A 612 -12.78 9.87 25.53
C SER A 612 -11.33 10.37 25.50
N THR A 613 -11.03 11.50 26.12
CA THR A 613 -9.68 12.10 26.17
C THR A 613 -8.94 11.82 27.47
N ASP A 614 -9.64 11.33 28.47
CA ASP A 614 -9.13 10.95 29.81
C ASP A 614 -8.84 9.45 29.96
N VAL A 615 -9.05 8.69 28.89
CA VAL A 615 -8.81 7.25 28.78
C VAL A 615 -7.72 7.00 27.73
N GLY A 616 -6.81 6.07 28.01
CA GLY A 616 -5.66 5.78 27.14
C GLY A 616 -4.37 6.35 27.72
N ALA A 617 -3.32 6.36 26.92
CA ALA A 617 -1.99 6.82 27.31
C ALA A 617 -1.33 7.64 26.22
N ALA A 618 -0.61 8.70 26.61
CA ALA A 618 0.22 9.47 25.68
C ALA A 618 1.50 8.71 25.29
N GLU A 619 1.95 7.83 26.20
CA GLU A 619 3.13 7.00 26.04
C GLU A 619 2.85 5.62 26.66
N LEU A 620 3.23 4.56 25.96
CA LEU A 620 3.30 3.22 26.48
C LEU A 620 4.68 2.64 26.19
N LYS A 621 5.27 1.98 27.20
CA LYS A 621 6.56 1.29 27.05
C LYS A 621 6.67 0.11 28.00
N THR A 622 7.39 -0.91 27.57
CA THR A 622 7.61 -2.12 28.35
C THR A 622 8.87 -2.85 27.94
N VAL A 623 9.41 -3.64 28.85
CA VAL A 623 10.33 -4.74 28.55
C VAL A 623 9.52 -6.04 28.64
N TRP A 624 9.45 -6.78 27.54
CA TRP A 624 8.72 -8.04 27.48
C TRP A 624 9.68 -9.20 27.22
N VAL A 625 9.39 -10.33 27.81
CA VAL A 625 10.11 -11.59 27.62
C VAL A 625 9.13 -12.62 27.09
N ASP A 626 9.50 -13.30 26.02
CA ASP A 626 8.68 -14.37 25.44
C ASP A 626 8.49 -15.51 26.46
N PRO A 627 7.26 -15.75 26.96
CA PRO A 627 6.99 -16.79 27.95
C PRO A 627 7.17 -18.20 27.40
N ASP A 628 7.03 -18.36 26.07
CA ASP A 628 7.09 -19.64 25.36
C ASP A 628 8.29 -19.69 24.42
N PHE A 629 9.41 -19.09 24.83
CA PHE A 629 10.63 -19.08 24.04
C PHE A 629 11.30 -20.45 24.01
N ASP A 630 11.61 -20.91 22.81
CA ASP A 630 12.46 -22.09 22.57
C ASP A 630 13.73 -21.68 21.80
N PRO A 631 14.94 -21.82 22.39
CA PRO A 631 16.17 -21.42 21.75
C PRO A 631 16.54 -22.24 20.50
N ALA A 632 15.89 -23.37 20.25
CA ALA A 632 16.09 -24.20 19.07
C ALA A 632 15.19 -23.81 17.88
N VAL A 633 14.18 -22.96 18.11
CA VAL A 633 13.14 -22.62 17.13
C VAL A 633 13.37 -21.25 16.55
N ARG A 634 13.32 -21.15 15.20
CA ARG A 634 13.30 -19.86 14.50
C ARG A 634 12.00 -19.12 14.78
N ALA A 635 12.11 -17.81 14.93
CA ALA A 635 10.95 -16.97 15.15
C ALA A 635 11.16 -15.55 14.60
N PHE A 636 10.09 -14.88 14.25
CA PHE A 636 10.07 -13.44 14.09
C PHE A 636 9.17 -12.81 15.16
N TYR A 637 9.47 -11.55 15.46
CA TYR A 637 8.68 -10.73 16.37
C TYR A 637 8.52 -9.35 15.76
N TYR A 638 7.29 -8.80 15.76
CA TYR A 638 7.08 -7.39 15.45
C TYR A 638 6.04 -6.80 16.40
N ALA A 639 6.13 -5.48 16.62
CA ALA A 639 5.19 -4.78 17.48
C ALA A 639 4.04 -4.19 16.67
N ARG A 640 2.83 -4.23 17.26
CA ARG A 640 1.65 -3.49 16.83
C ARG A 640 1.18 -2.58 17.95
N VAL A 641 0.92 -1.32 17.62
CA VAL A 641 0.42 -0.29 18.55
C VAL A 641 -1.01 0.01 18.16
N LEU A 642 -1.94 0.04 19.11
CA LEU A 642 -3.32 0.40 18.87
C LEU A 642 -3.67 1.69 19.62
N GLU A 643 -4.33 2.62 18.94
CA GLU A 643 -5.01 3.77 19.55
C GLU A 643 -6.39 3.38 20.10
N ASN A 644 -6.98 4.24 20.89
CA ASN A 644 -8.40 4.15 21.20
C ASN A 644 -9.25 4.37 19.92
N PRO A 645 -10.48 3.85 19.87
CA PRO A 645 -11.34 4.01 18.70
C PRO A 645 -11.69 5.48 18.44
N THR A 646 -11.81 5.83 17.16
CA THR A 646 -12.33 7.10 16.63
C THR A 646 -13.45 6.83 15.63
N CYS A 647 -14.16 7.85 15.15
CA CYS A 647 -15.07 7.67 14.01
C CYS A 647 -14.27 7.33 12.75
N ARG A 648 -14.78 6.36 11.99
CA ARG A 648 -14.31 6.10 10.62
C ARG A 648 -14.76 7.23 9.68
N TRP A 649 -14.02 7.51 8.62
CA TRP A 649 -14.33 8.57 7.64
C TRP A 649 -15.77 8.52 7.13
N SER A 650 -16.31 7.32 6.89
CA SER A 650 -17.69 7.15 6.42
C SER A 650 -18.74 7.61 7.44
N THR A 651 -18.43 7.54 8.74
CA THR A 651 -19.24 8.09 9.82
C THR A 651 -19.15 9.61 9.84
N TRP A 652 -17.94 10.18 9.68
CA TRP A 652 -17.77 11.63 9.57
C TRP A 652 -18.54 12.19 8.37
N ASP A 653 -18.45 11.54 7.21
CA ASP A 653 -19.19 11.94 6.01
C ASP A 653 -20.71 11.90 6.22
N ALA A 654 -21.22 10.84 6.83
CA ALA A 654 -22.64 10.74 7.15
C ALA A 654 -23.10 11.88 8.06
N LEU A 655 -22.37 12.16 9.13
CA LEU A 655 -22.69 13.25 10.08
C LEU A 655 -22.64 14.63 9.43
N LYS A 656 -21.60 14.92 8.61
CA LYS A 656 -21.48 16.19 7.88
C LYS A 656 -22.66 16.45 6.94
N GLU A 657 -23.18 15.40 6.33
CA GLU A 657 -24.34 15.42 5.43
C GLU A 657 -25.69 15.30 6.16
N GLY A 658 -25.69 15.10 7.48
CA GLY A 658 -26.93 15.03 8.31
C GLY A 658 -27.64 13.67 8.22
N TYR A 659 -26.90 12.60 7.95
CA TYR A 659 -27.39 11.23 7.92
C TYR A 659 -26.87 10.43 9.13
N GLU A 660 -27.58 9.36 9.49
CA GLU A 660 -27.06 8.34 10.39
C GLU A 660 -26.00 7.50 9.64
N PRO A 661 -24.92 7.06 10.33
CA PRO A 661 -23.92 6.19 9.73
C PRO A 661 -24.53 4.86 9.24
N ARG A 662 -24.03 4.33 8.14
CA ARG A 662 -24.44 3.04 7.60
C ARG A 662 -24.15 1.90 8.61
N PRO A 663 -25.14 1.10 9.00
CA PRO A 663 -24.94 0.03 9.99
C PRO A 663 -24.31 -1.25 9.40
N ASP A 664 -24.15 -1.36 8.09
CA ASP A 664 -23.49 -2.49 7.43
C ASP A 664 -21.98 -2.29 7.22
N PHE A 665 -21.44 -1.17 7.71
CA PHE A 665 -20.00 -0.89 7.76
C PHE A 665 -19.56 -0.47 9.17
N PRO A 666 -18.27 -0.66 9.53
CA PRO A 666 -17.74 -0.16 10.79
C PRO A 666 -17.97 1.36 10.94
N THR A 667 -18.52 1.76 12.08
CA THR A 667 -18.74 3.18 12.40
C THR A 667 -17.52 3.81 13.04
N THR A 668 -16.64 2.99 13.58
CA THR A 668 -15.40 3.40 14.25
C THR A 668 -14.19 2.66 13.68
N ILE A 669 -13.02 3.25 13.85
CA ILE A 669 -11.73 2.70 13.48
C ILE A 669 -10.78 2.79 14.67
N GLN A 670 -9.81 1.87 14.78
CA GLN A 670 -8.68 1.96 15.70
C GLN A 670 -7.39 2.05 14.89
N GLU A 671 -6.90 3.26 14.77
CA GLU A 671 -5.64 3.53 14.10
C GLU A 671 -4.50 2.82 14.78
N ARG A 672 -3.47 2.47 14.01
CA ARG A 672 -2.41 1.62 14.48
C ARG A 672 -1.07 1.87 13.81
N ALA A 673 -0.02 1.34 14.42
CA ALA A 673 1.31 1.29 13.84
C ALA A 673 1.88 -0.14 13.94
N TYR A 674 2.75 -0.48 12.98
CA TYR A 674 3.42 -1.78 12.90
C TYR A 674 4.90 -1.60 12.67
N THR A 675 5.75 -2.25 13.47
CA THR A 675 7.20 -2.24 13.24
C THR A 675 7.62 -3.32 12.25
N SER A 676 8.75 -3.11 11.60
CA SER A 676 9.43 -4.20 10.90
C SER A 676 9.82 -5.32 11.86
N PRO A 677 9.84 -6.59 11.40
CA PRO A 677 10.16 -7.74 12.26
C PRO A 677 11.62 -7.75 12.75
N ILE A 678 11.83 -8.27 13.96
CA ILE A 678 13.12 -8.78 14.44
C ILE A 678 13.11 -10.30 14.28
N TRP A 679 14.16 -10.86 13.67
CA TRP A 679 14.27 -12.28 13.38
C TRP A 679 15.20 -12.96 14.40
N PHE A 680 14.69 -13.94 15.13
CA PHE A 680 15.52 -14.79 15.97
C PHE A 680 16.01 -16.00 15.17
N ARG A 681 17.33 -16.16 15.11
CA ARG A 681 17.98 -17.25 14.38
C ARG A 681 18.75 -18.15 15.36
N PRO A 682 18.31 -19.40 15.61
CA PRO A 682 19.03 -20.34 16.48
C PRO A 682 20.43 -20.61 15.93
N SER A 683 21.34 -21.01 16.83
CA SER A 683 22.69 -21.46 16.41
C SER A 683 22.51 -22.68 15.50
N THR A 684 23.11 -22.64 14.30
CA THR A 684 23.24 -23.84 13.48
C THR A 684 24.11 -24.83 14.25
N GLY A 685 23.54 -25.97 14.66
CA GLY A 685 24.20 -27.03 15.43
C GLY A 685 25.35 -27.69 14.65
#